data_d1ab59d6733276413d271598d8906ca3
#
_entry.id   d1ab59d6733276413d271598d8906ca3
#
_cell.length_a   1.000
_cell.length_b   1.000
_cell.length_c   1.000
_cell.angle_alpha   90.00
_cell.angle_beta   90.00
_cell.angle_gamma   90.00
#
_symmetry.space_group_name_H-M   'P 1'
#
loop_
_entity.id
_entity.type
_entity.pdbx_description
1 polymer ?
#
loop_
_entity_poly.entity_id
_entity_poly.type
_entity_poly.pdbx_seq_one_letter_code
_entity_poly.pdbx_strand_id
1 'polypeptide(L)'
;MAKKKPEFITLKPIPGGRYDQWLQKKKAKKAKLPKNSDDLLDKFTDKFGTDNVVNMTEVDLGDYTYAKGINHSLNVNVGRNIPNSIDALKPVERRILYSMYTTGVYKNKFEKVASISGTVVARFHPHGDMSVSDTLYRLGRSRSMMIPYIKPGGNFGNLDTMRPASPRYASASLSDYAVDCFFSEMGAKYPIFDTKDNYKYSEPEPIFLTTRYPNALMQWNLGIGKGASSWICAFNPTDIFNTALKMLDNPNCKVEIYPDTPVPVDIINKKDLKHCFDKKTFGVKMRGQYKIVADKKRDERGKIIDKYTVVFTSLPINVTGEVVKNEIIKIKEDDMKKPKAQQRLPEVINTETAVSNRTPGGIEFIVEYEKGYDPNALAEKLFRSTSLGITVGVRYTMITDYQPFEYTPREALNIWITQRYDQKRRYYHQQALKAARDRAEYEACCILLESGNIDKAIAIIKKSKDDAETIKALMKEFGFTEFQAAIVIRLQLRTLNHVNIDDMKAKREKAIAEYKHYRKVLSDENAIKEAIRDDLKDGLKKYGKPRLARLLDLSADTPAGDPTVSKKIYWNADGYMTATSDDDQKALRGRLDKTTRMIEVKNTDKILLISNTGLIKLLDGFAFNATTATISFEQIAFPQVVGFVPISKELTHLALITSAGYGKMIELDDVLKSTKSKIINLPADDKLAGVVPIYGKKDGLIVMAANDRMYYTKLEEFPILKRQALGNRIIKVDPGTIQHAFLMTGPADYIMIYGEFGYVKVVDARLLKFNKRKAAYIDLSGKEIMGAIPIDPQHMPYIYRDELGSEPFNIEIGNMVKFIQSDGTCTTKFRIGTSISTPVKAIKRGRNEYYQIDISK
;
A
#
# COMPACT_ATOMS: atom_id res chain seq x y z
N MET A 1 44.98 30.21 6.94
CA MET A 1 43.50 30.25 7.07
C MET A 1 43.03 28.92 7.63
N ALA A 2 42.59 28.90 8.88
CA ALA A 2 42.15 27.70 9.58
C ALA A 2 40.84 27.19 8.95
N LYS A 3 40.86 25.95 8.44
CA LYS A 3 39.66 25.29 7.90
C LYS A 3 38.66 25.08 9.06
N LYS A 4 37.55 25.79 9.04
CA LYS A 4 36.41 25.49 9.94
C LYS A 4 36.01 24.03 9.75
N LYS A 5 35.99 23.25 10.84
CA LYS A 5 35.41 21.91 10.88
C LYS A 5 33.94 22.03 10.49
N PRO A 6 33.38 21.08 9.72
CA PRO A 6 31.98 21.09 9.36
C PRO A 6 31.15 21.01 10.65
N GLU A 7 30.31 22.00 10.90
CA GLU A 7 29.25 21.92 11.90
C GLU A 7 28.29 20.81 11.48
N PHE A 8 28.21 19.78 12.30
CA PHE A 8 27.17 18.78 12.17
C PHE A 8 25.83 19.51 12.31
N ILE A 9 24.99 19.43 11.27
CA ILE A 9 23.64 20.00 11.28
C ILE A 9 22.86 19.33 12.39
N THR A 10 22.70 20.00 13.51
CA THR A 10 21.80 19.58 14.58
C THR A 10 20.39 19.84 14.08
N LEU A 11 19.71 18.79 13.63
CA LEU A 11 18.31 18.88 13.23
C LEU A 11 17.48 19.36 14.44
N LYS A 12 16.84 20.52 14.32
CA LYS A 12 15.89 20.98 15.34
C LYS A 12 14.68 20.05 15.35
N PRO A 13 14.23 19.55 16.51
CA PRO A 13 13.02 18.74 16.59
C PRO A 13 11.81 19.49 16.04
N ILE A 14 10.90 18.78 15.40
CA ILE A 14 9.63 19.36 14.95
C ILE A 14 8.83 19.78 16.19
N PRO A 15 8.44 21.05 16.34
CA PRO A 15 7.64 21.49 17.48
C PRO A 15 6.34 20.68 17.59
N GLY A 16 6.05 20.12 18.78
CA GLY A 16 4.84 19.33 19.04
C GLY A 16 4.91 17.85 18.66
N GLY A 17 6.03 17.34 18.12
CA GLY A 17 6.24 15.93 17.82
C GLY A 17 6.39 15.04 19.07
N ARG A 18 6.30 13.70 18.89
CA ARG A 18 6.51 12.73 19.98
C ARG A 18 7.85 12.90 20.69
N TYR A 19 8.87 13.38 19.98
CA TYR A 19 10.19 13.69 20.53
C TYR A 19 10.16 14.88 21.49
N ASP A 20 9.44 15.96 21.16
CA ASP A 20 9.24 17.11 22.05
C ASP A 20 8.47 16.73 23.30
N GLN A 21 7.44 15.92 23.18
CA GLN A 21 6.68 15.40 24.33
C GLN A 21 7.53 14.50 25.23
N TRP A 22 8.43 13.71 24.64
CA TRP A 22 9.37 12.88 25.38
C TRP A 22 10.45 13.72 26.10
N LEU A 23 11.03 14.74 25.42
CA LEU A 23 11.96 15.68 26.02
C LEU A 23 11.34 16.48 27.18
N GLN A 24 10.08 16.89 27.04
CA GLN A 24 9.36 17.57 28.11
C GLN A 24 9.10 16.65 29.31
N LYS A 25 8.72 15.38 29.07
CA LYS A 25 8.59 14.38 30.14
C LYS A 25 9.92 14.06 30.84
N LYS A 26 11.04 14.15 30.16
CA LYS A 26 12.36 13.91 30.73
C LYS A 26 12.91 15.10 31.53
N LYS A 27 12.65 16.34 31.08
CA LYS A 27 12.96 17.54 31.84
C LYS A 27 12.21 17.57 33.17
N ALA A 28 11.04 16.94 33.27
CA ALA A 28 10.26 16.81 34.50
C ALA A 28 10.76 15.71 35.46
N LYS A 29 11.55 14.74 34.96
CA LYS A 29 12.21 13.70 35.79
C LYS A 29 13.73 13.96 35.82
N LYS A 30 14.20 14.92 36.62
CA LYS A 30 15.59 14.97 37.06
C LYS A 30 15.86 13.69 37.87
N ALA A 31 16.40 12.67 37.23
CA ALA A 31 16.94 11.52 37.93
C ALA A 31 18.10 12.00 38.81
N LYS A 32 18.07 11.69 40.10
CA LYS A 32 19.24 11.85 40.98
C LYS A 32 20.34 10.93 40.41
N LEU A 33 21.43 11.50 39.97
CA LEU A 33 22.62 10.79 39.57
C LEU A 33 23.10 9.92 40.73
N PRO A 34 23.60 8.68 40.48
CA PRO A 34 24.28 7.88 41.51
C PRO A 34 25.49 8.63 41.97
N LYS A 35 25.73 8.61 43.29
CA LYS A 35 26.84 9.31 43.96
C LYS A 35 28.26 8.73 43.68
N ASN A 36 28.40 7.80 42.73
CA ASN A 36 29.66 7.03 42.50
C ASN A 36 30.23 7.24 41.08
N SER A 37 30.01 8.39 40.43
CA SER A 37 30.63 8.66 39.11
C SER A 37 32.14 8.83 39.20
N ASP A 38 32.65 9.39 40.31
CA ASP A 38 34.06 9.68 40.50
C ASP A 38 34.91 8.40 40.68
N ASP A 39 34.36 7.38 41.34
CA ASP A 39 35.00 6.08 41.59
C ASP A 39 35.20 5.25 40.29
N LEU A 40 34.37 5.45 39.26
CA LEU A 40 34.48 4.81 37.95
C LEU A 40 35.51 5.53 37.07
N LEU A 41 35.58 6.83 37.16
CA LEU A 41 36.52 7.66 36.44
C LEU A 41 37.96 7.39 36.92
N ASP A 42 38.17 7.32 38.24
CA ASP A 42 39.48 7.01 38.85
C ASP A 42 39.94 5.62 38.44
N LYS A 43 39.07 4.62 38.46
CA LYS A 43 39.42 3.26 38.01
C LYS A 43 39.72 3.16 36.51
N PHE A 44 39.18 4.05 35.69
CA PHE A 44 39.44 4.07 34.26
C PHE A 44 40.77 4.79 33.96
N THR A 45 41.03 5.91 34.64
CA THR A 45 42.30 6.67 34.52
C THR A 45 43.48 5.88 35.03
N ASP A 46 43.33 5.13 36.12
CA ASP A 46 44.39 4.23 36.66
C ASP A 46 44.77 3.09 35.70
N LYS A 47 43.80 2.65 34.86
CA LYS A 47 44.01 1.51 33.95
C LYS A 47 44.55 1.92 32.58
N PHE A 48 44.29 3.14 32.10
CA PHE A 48 44.61 3.58 30.75
C PHE A 48 45.49 4.84 30.66
N GLY A 49 45.87 5.44 31.81
CA GLY A 49 46.65 6.67 31.87
C GLY A 49 45.88 7.93 31.52
N THR A 50 46.21 9.04 32.15
CA THR A 50 45.51 10.33 32.01
C THR A 50 45.71 11.02 30.67
N ASP A 51 46.78 10.68 29.93
CA ASP A 51 47.20 11.41 28.72
C ASP A 51 46.30 11.16 27.49
N ASN A 52 45.41 10.18 27.54
CA ASN A 52 44.52 9.80 26.43
C ASN A 52 43.06 10.15 26.70
N VAL A 53 42.70 10.73 27.82
CA VAL A 53 41.31 11.08 28.18
C VAL A 53 41.09 12.57 27.99
N VAL A 54 40.76 12.97 26.74
CA VAL A 54 40.64 14.40 26.39
C VAL A 54 39.28 15.00 26.73
N ASN A 55 38.20 14.23 26.76
CA ASN A 55 36.87 14.66 27.19
C ASN A 55 35.96 13.46 27.37
N MET A 56 35.63 13.09 28.58
CA MET A 56 34.60 12.11 28.90
C MET A 56 33.30 12.84 29.25
N THR A 57 32.25 12.55 28.51
CA THR A 57 30.91 13.01 28.83
C THR A 57 30.09 11.80 29.24
N GLU A 58 29.56 11.82 30.44
CA GLU A 58 28.66 10.78 30.92
C GLU A 58 27.29 10.92 30.20
N VAL A 59 26.87 9.90 29.47
CA VAL A 59 25.62 9.90 28.69
C VAL A 59 24.83 8.66 29.06
N ASP A 60 23.55 8.80 29.35
CA ASP A 60 22.65 7.67 29.51
C ASP A 60 22.66 6.79 28.26
N LEU A 61 22.95 5.50 28.41
CA LEU A 61 23.07 4.55 27.31
C LEU A 61 21.78 4.45 26.49
N GLY A 62 20.63 4.54 27.16
CA GLY A 62 19.32 4.52 26.48
C GLY A 62 19.13 5.75 25.60
N ASP A 63 19.47 6.95 26.10
CA ASP A 63 19.39 8.20 25.35
C ASP A 63 20.39 8.23 24.19
N TYR A 64 21.61 7.78 24.43
CA TYR A 64 22.60 7.68 23.36
C TYR A 64 22.17 6.73 22.25
N THR A 65 21.72 5.52 22.62
CA THR A 65 21.27 4.52 21.65
C THR A 65 20.05 5.01 20.87
N TYR A 66 19.09 5.66 21.54
CA TYR A 66 17.91 6.24 20.90
C TYR A 66 18.28 7.37 19.93
N ALA A 67 19.10 8.32 20.34
CA ALA A 67 19.57 9.42 19.48
C ALA A 67 20.36 8.91 18.28
N LYS A 68 21.25 7.95 18.47
CA LYS A 68 22.02 7.32 17.39
C LYS A 68 21.11 6.50 16.47
N GLY A 69 20.12 5.79 17.02
CA GLY A 69 19.14 5.03 16.27
C GLY A 69 18.27 5.93 15.36
N ILE A 70 17.80 7.07 15.86
CA ILE A 70 17.07 8.07 15.06
C ILE A 70 17.96 8.63 13.94
N ASN A 71 19.18 9.08 14.28
CA ASN A 71 20.11 9.63 13.30
C ASN A 71 20.44 8.61 12.21
N HIS A 72 20.69 7.35 12.58
CA HIS A 72 20.91 6.28 11.63
C HIS A 72 19.68 6.04 10.74
N SER A 73 18.47 6.01 11.32
CA SER A 73 17.22 5.83 10.55
C SER A 73 16.99 6.98 9.58
N LEU A 74 17.25 8.22 10.00
CA LEU A 74 17.15 9.40 9.15
C LEU A 74 18.17 9.33 8.00
N ASN A 75 19.43 8.99 8.30
CA ASN A 75 20.46 8.82 7.27
C ASN A 75 20.12 7.73 6.25
N VAL A 76 19.53 6.61 6.68
CA VAL A 76 19.07 5.54 5.78
C VAL A 76 17.92 6.04 4.91
N ASN A 77 16.96 6.76 5.49
CA ASN A 77 15.80 7.27 4.76
C ASN A 77 16.20 8.33 3.73
N VAL A 78 16.93 9.36 4.17
CA VAL A 78 17.35 10.49 3.32
C VAL A 78 18.47 10.12 2.36
N GLY A 79 19.45 9.36 2.85
CA GLY A 79 20.68 9.06 2.11
C GLY A 79 20.58 7.88 1.14
N ARG A 80 19.49 7.06 1.21
CA ARG A 80 19.40 5.84 0.38
C ARG A 80 18.03 5.55 -0.19
N ASN A 81 16.97 5.50 0.65
CA ASN A 81 15.78 4.72 0.33
C ASN A 81 14.56 5.55 -0.09
N ILE A 82 14.40 6.75 0.44
CA ILE A 82 13.24 7.58 0.16
C ILE A 82 13.59 8.62 -0.90
N PRO A 83 12.76 8.79 -1.96
CA PRO A 83 13.01 9.76 -3.01
C PRO A 83 12.83 11.20 -2.52
N ASN A 84 13.53 12.15 -3.14
CA ASN A 84 13.37 13.59 -2.88
C ASN A 84 12.05 14.09 -3.50
N SER A 85 11.39 15.06 -2.85
CA SER A 85 10.10 15.59 -3.32
C SER A 85 10.20 16.45 -4.59
N ILE A 86 11.39 16.95 -4.93
CA ILE A 86 11.61 17.82 -6.10
C ILE A 86 11.86 16.99 -7.36
N ASP A 87 12.84 16.08 -7.34
CA ASP A 87 13.22 15.30 -8.52
C ASP A 87 12.68 13.86 -8.53
N ALA A 88 12.10 13.42 -7.42
CA ALA A 88 11.60 12.04 -7.19
C ALA A 88 12.68 10.97 -7.35
N LEU A 89 13.94 11.34 -7.23
CA LEU A 89 15.07 10.43 -7.34
C LEU A 89 15.61 10.06 -5.96
N LYS A 90 16.01 8.81 -5.84
CA LYS A 90 16.87 8.37 -4.74
C LYS A 90 18.30 8.88 -4.97
N PRO A 91 19.12 9.03 -3.94
CA PRO A 91 20.49 9.53 -4.10
C PRO A 91 21.33 8.75 -5.12
N VAL A 92 21.23 7.43 -5.15
CA VAL A 92 21.99 6.60 -6.12
C VAL A 92 21.52 6.84 -7.55
N GLU A 93 20.20 6.99 -7.78
CA GLU A 93 19.63 7.29 -9.09
C GLU A 93 20.13 8.65 -9.61
N ARG A 94 20.09 9.67 -8.75
CA ARG A 94 20.58 11.02 -9.05
C ARG A 94 22.07 11.02 -9.39
N ARG A 95 22.88 10.32 -8.62
CA ARG A 95 24.32 10.17 -8.82
C ARG A 95 24.65 9.51 -10.16
N ILE A 96 23.90 8.48 -10.55
CA ILE A 96 24.05 7.81 -11.86
C ILE A 96 23.77 8.80 -12.98
N LEU A 97 22.60 9.46 -12.97
CA LEU A 97 22.20 10.37 -14.03
C LEU A 97 23.16 11.56 -14.15
N TYR A 98 23.55 12.16 -13.03
CA TYR A 98 24.49 13.29 -13.00
C TYR A 98 25.88 12.89 -13.47
N SER A 99 26.40 11.75 -13.01
CA SER A 99 27.68 11.23 -13.46
C SER A 99 27.72 10.99 -14.96
N MET A 100 26.70 10.32 -15.51
CA MET A 100 26.59 10.05 -16.96
C MET A 100 26.53 11.35 -17.77
N TYR A 101 25.77 12.34 -17.32
CA TYR A 101 25.67 13.63 -17.99
C TYR A 101 27.00 14.36 -17.99
N THR A 102 27.68 14.47 -16.83
CA THR A 102 28.96 15.20 -16.71
C THR A 102 30.11 14.52 -17.43
N THR A 103 30.04 13.22 -17.67
CA THR A 103 31.02 12.46 -18.48
C THR A 103 30.63 12.35 -19.96
N GLY A 104 29.53 12.97 -20.36
CA GLY A 104 29.12 13.02 -21.76
C GLY A 104 28.50 11.73 -22.29
N VAL A 105 27.96 10.88 -21.42
CA VAL A 105 27.31 9.59 -21.77
C VAL A 105 25.84 9.81 -22.12
N TYR A 106 25.57 10.55 -23.18
CA TYR A 106 24.26 10.90 -23.72
C TYR A 106 24.32 11.14 -25.23
N LYS A 107 23.20 11.45 -25.87
CA LYS A 107 23.10 11.63 -27.35
C LYS A 107 23.65 10.42 -28.12
N ASN A 108 23.19 9.21 -27.70
CA ASN A 108 23.60 7.91 -28.28
C ASN A 108 25.10 7.56 -28.11
N LYS A 109 25.84 8.26 -27.27
CA LYS A 109 27.14 7.81 -26.81
C LYS A 109 26.92 6.79 -25.70
N PHE A 110 27.24 5.53 -25.97
CA PHE A 110 27.12 4.43 -25.05
C PHE A 110 28.42 4.15 -24.31
N GLU A 111 28.31 3.85 -23.00
CA GLU A 111 29.44 3.43 -22.17
C GLU A 111 29.10 2.14 -21.45
N LYS A 112 30.10 1.30 -21.12
CA LYS A 112 29.89 0.05 -20.39
C LYS A 112 29.30 0.31 -19.01
N VAL A 113 28.31 -0.51 -18.59
CA VAL A 113 27.70 -0.41 -17.25
C VAL A 113 28.76 -0.48 -16.17
N ALA A 114 29.78 -1.33 -16.32
CA ALA A 114 30.90 -1.42 -15.38
C ALA A 114 31.69 -0.12 -15.26
N SER A 115 31.98 0.57 -16.38
CA SER A 115 32.69 1.85 -16.41
C SER A 115 31.85 2.96 -15.75
N ILE A 116 30.55 3.03 -16.08
CA ILE A 116 29.64 3.99 -15.46
C ILE A 116 29.57 3.76 -13.95
N SER A 117 29.37 2.52 -13.51
CA SER A 117 29.27 2.17 -12.08
C SER A 117 30.56 2.51 -11.32
N GLY A 118 31.72 2.19 -11.91
CA GLY A 118 33.01 2.55 -11.34
C GLY A 118 33.19 4.06 -11.20
N THR A 119 32.79 4.83 -12.22
CA THR A 119 32.81 6.30 -12.18
C THR A 119 31.91 6.88 -11.10
N VAL A 120 30.70 6.36 -10.95
CA VAL A 120 29.73 6.81 -9.92
C VAL A 120 30.27 6.51 -8.51
N VAL A 121 30.85 5.32 -8.29
CA VAL A 121 31.45 4.94 -7.02
C VAL A 121 32.66 5.83 -6.71
N ALA A 122 33.53 6.04 -7.70
CA ALA A 122 34.74 6.84 -7.54
C ALA A 122 34.44 8.31 -7.19
N ARG A 123 33.34 8.88 -7.72
CA ARG A 123 33.02 10.30 -7.58
C ARG A 123 32.04 10.59 -6.45
N PHE A 124 30.97 9.79 -6.32
CA PHE A 124 29.81 10.20 -5.53
C PHE A 124 29.27 9.13 -4.56
N HIS A 125 29.52 7.84 -4.82
CA HIS A 125 28.81 6.78 -4.09
C HIS A 125 29.76 5.88 -3.27
N PRO A 126 29.98 6.15 -1.97
CA PRO A 126 30.96 5.43 -1.14
C PRO A 126 30.43 4.06 -0.69
N HIS A 127 29.91 3.25 -1.62
CA HIS A 127 29.34 1.91 -1.38
C HIS A 127 29.67 0.99 -2.56
N GLY A 128 29.25 -0.30 -2.44
CA GLY A 128 29.53 -1.30 -3.49
C GLY A 128 28.91 -0.96 -4.85
N ASP A 129 29.57 -1.35 -5.92
CA ASP A 129 29.20 -1.11 -7.33
C ASP A 129 27.97 -1.90 -7.79
N MET A 130 27.64 -3.03 -7.13
CA MET A 130 26.43 -3.81 -7.44
C MET A 130 25.15 -2.97 -7.31
N SER A 131 25.02 -2.19 -6.23
CA SER A 131 23.85 -1.35 -6.01
C SER A 131 23.66 -0.30 -7.11
N VAL A 132 24.76 0.22 -7.65
CA VAL A 132 24.77 1.18 -8.76
C VAL A 132 24.38 0.48 -10.06
N SER A 133 24.99 -0.66 -10.36
CA SER A 133 24.69 -1.46 -11.56
C SER A 133 23.24 -1.91 -11.62
N ASP A 134 22.70 -2.45 -10.52
CA ASP A 134 21.32 -2.90 -10.42
C ASP A 134 20.32 -1.75 -10.61
N THR A 135 20.64 -0.59 -10.02
CA THR A 135 19.84 0.61 -10.20
C THR A 135 19.87 1.08 -11.65
N LEU A 136 21.04 1.10 -12.28
CA LEU A 136 21.21 1.50 -13.67
C LEU A 136 20.39 0.59 -14.61
N TYR A 137 20.45 -0.74 -14.41
CA TYR A 137 19.63 -1.68 -15.16
C TYR A 137 18.14 -1.41 -14.99
N ARG A 138 17.67 -1.18 -13.76
CA ARG A 138 16.27 -0.86 -13.47
C ARG A 138 15.81 0.41 -14.19
N LEU A 139 16.63 1.46 -14.21
CA LEU A 139 16.33 2.74 -14.87
C LEU A 139 16.26 2.64 -16.41
N GLY A 140 16.77 1.56 -17.00
CA GLY A 140 16.72 1.29 -18.43
C GLY A 140 15.65 0.31 -18.89
N ARG A 141 14.93 -0.35 -17.95
CA ARG A 141 13.90 -1.35 -18.31
C ARG A 141 12.59 -0.67 -18.71
N SER A 142 12.25 -0.67 -19.99
CA SER A 142 11.03 -0.04 -20.51
C SER A 142 9.73 -0.60 -19.94
N ARG A 143 9.75 -1.84 -19.41
CA ARG A 143 8.58 -2.50 -18.83
C ARG A 143 8.53 -2.41 -17.30
N SER A 144 9.54 -1.81 -16.69
CA SER A 144 9.55 -1.48 -15.26
C SER A 144 9.36 0.02 -15.01
N MET A 145 9.56 0.85 -16.03
CA MET A 145 9.43 2.30 -15.96
C MET A 145 8.44 2.81 -17.00
N MET A 146 7.60 3.77 -16.62
CA MET A 146 6.69 4.46 -17.55
C MET A 146 7.48 5.18 -18.64
N ILE A 147 8.55 5.88 -18.26
CA ILE A 147 9.48 6.53 -19.17
C ILE A 147 10.90 6.22 -18.68
N PRO A 148 11.65 5.34 -19.35
CA PRO A 148 13.01 4.99 -18.94
C PRO A 148 13.95 6.19 -18.98
N TYR A 149 14.85 6.30 -18.00
CA TYR A 149 15.90 7.34 -17.96
C TYR A 149 17.15 6.93 -18.70
N ILE A 150 17.33 5.64 -18.94
CA ILE A 150 18.50 5.05 -19.58
C ILE A 150 18.07 4.36 -20.86
N LYS A 151 18.85 4.57 -21.94
CA LYS A 151 18.79 3.77 -23.15
C LYS A 151 19.66 2.51 -22.95
N PRO A 152 19.08 1.29 -22.98
CA PRO A 152 19.84 0.07 -22.80
C PRO A 152 20.61 -0.32 -24.06
N GLY A 153 21.84 -0.82 -23.89
CA GLY A 153 22.62 -1.52 -24.90
C GLY A 153 22.95 -2.93 -24.40
N GLY A 154 22.32 -3.94 -24.99
CA GLY A 154 22.41 -5.32 -24.55
C GLY A 154 21.30 -5.72 -23.60
N ASN A 155 21.50 -6.80 -22.83
CA ASN A 155 20.49 -7.39 -21.96
C ASN A 155 20.44 -6.69 -20.58
N PHE A 156 19.35 -5.95 -20.32
CA PHE A 156 19.04 -5.30 -19.05
C PHE A 156 18.11 -6.13 -18.13
N GLY A 157 17.85 -7.37 -18.51
CA GLY A 157 16.88 -8.25 -17.88
C GLY A 157 15.51 -8.18 -18.58
N ASN A 158 14.71 -9.22 -18.39
CA ASN A 158 13.38 -9.34 -18.96
C ASN A 158 12.33 -9.59 -17.85
N LEU A 159 11.07 -9.73 -18.21
CA LEU A 159 9.99 -9.94 -17.24
C LEU A 159 9.91 -11.37 -16.69
N ASP A 160 10.70 -12.29 -17.22
CA ASP A 160 10.75 -13.65 -16.66
C ASP A 160 11.63 -13.71 -15.40
N THR A 161 12.89 -13.26 -15.50
CA THR A 161 13.84 -13.37 -14.39
C THR A 161 14.33 -12.02 -13.86
N MET A 162 14.19 -10.95 -14.63
CA MET A 162 14.84 -9.64 -14.41
C MET A 162 16.38 -9.68 -14.25
N ARG A 163 17.02 -10.81 -14.59
CA ARG A 163 18.47 -10.94 -14.50
C ARG A 163 19.14 -10.29 -15.71
N PRO A 164 19.95 -9.24 -15.53
CA PRO A 164 20.68 -8.60 -16.62
C PRO A 164 21.95 -9.39 -16.99
N ALA A 165 22.56 -9.02 -18.10
CA ALA A 165 23.91 -9.44 -18.41
C ALA A 165 24.93 -8.84 -17.41
N SER A 166 26.10 -9.46 -17.27
CA SER A 166 27.16 -8.90 -16.45
C SER A 166 27.53 -7.47 -16.90
N PRO A 167 27.83 -6.53 -15.99
CA PRO A 167 28.07 -5.11 -16.28
C PRO A 167 29.14 -4.83 -17.36
N ARG A 168 30.08 -5.73 -17.57
CA ARG A 168 31.12 -5.65 -18.62
C ARG A 168 30.59 -5.88 -20.03
N TYR A 169 29.42 -6.53 -20.18
CA TYR A 169 28.84 -6.82 -21.51
C TYR A 169 27.74 -5.84 -21.88
N ALA A 170 27.01 -5.31 -20.93
CA ALA A 170 25.96 -4.33 -21.15
C ALA A 170 26.54 -2.90 -21.25
N SER A 171 25.87 -2.05 -22.01
CA SER A 171 26.19 -0.64 -22.12
C SER A 171 24.95 0.24 -21.94
N ALA A 172 25.14 1.50 -21.64
CA ALA A 172 24.07 2.45 -21.33
C ALA A 172 24.36 3.84 -21.87
N SER A 173 23.31 4.57 -22.19
CA SER A 173 23.33 6.00 -22.49
C SER A 173 22.15 6.66 -21.82
N LEU A 174 22.21 7.95 -21.45
CA LEU A 174 21.02 8.67 -21.00
C LEU A 174 19.96 8.72 -22.10
N SER A 175 18.71 8.55 -21.73
CA SER A 175 17.59 8.72 -22.64
C SER A 175 17.35 10.21 -22.96
N ASP A 176 16.67 10.46 -24.07
CA ASP A 176 16.28 11.82 -24.44
C ASP A 176 15.40 12.46 -23.38
N TYR A 177 14.49 11.67 -22.77
CA TYR A 177 13.69 12.12 -21.64
C TYR A 177 14.53 12.56 -20.45
N ALA A 178 15.52 11.76 -20.06
CA ALA A 178 16.38 12.11 -18.92
C ALA A 178 17.18 13.40 -19.20
N VAL A 179 17.67 13.56 -20.41
CA VAL A 179 18.39 14.80 -20.81
C VAL A 179 17.43 15.99 -20.81
N ASP A 180 16.25 15.85 -21.42
CA ASP A 180 15.26 16.92 -21.50
C ASP A 180 14.70 17.30 -20.12
N CYS A 181 14.41 16.29 -19.28
CA CYS A 181 13.80 16.51 -17.96
C CYS A 181 14.79 17.09 -16.96
N PHE A 182 16.00 16.55 -16.87
CA PHE A 182 16.92 16.87 -15.77
C PHE A 182 18.07 17.82 -16.17
N PHE A 183 18.42 17.90 -17.45
CA PHE A 183 19.66 18.55 -17.87
C PHE A 183 19.50 19.60 -18.98
N SER A 184 18.34 19.70 -19.62
CA SER A 184 18.13 20.63 -20.74
C SER A 184 18.38 22.11 -20.39
N GLU A 185 18.15 22.47 -19.15
CA GLU A 185 18.35 23.83 -18.63
C GLU A 185 19.65 23.98 -17.83
N MET A 186 20.44 22.93 -17.75
CA MET A 186 21.71 22.93 -17.03
C MET A 186 22.77 23.63 -17.89
N GLY A 187 23.17 24.81 -17.48
CA GLY A 187 24.33 25.52 -18.11
C GLY A 187 25.62 24.77 -17.78
N ALA A 188 26.52 24.70 -18.77
CA ALA A 188 27.81 23.99 -18.64
C ALA A 188 28.68 24.50 -17.47
N LYS A 189 28.49 25.71 -17.02
CA LYS A 189 29.34 26.37 -16.03
C LYS A 189 28.65 26.66 -14.69
N TYR A 190 27.32 26.71 -14.65
CA TYR A 190 26.58 27.07 -13.43
C TYR A 190 25.36 26.17 -13.28
N PRO A 191 25.34 25.26 -12.28
CA PRO A 191 24.17 24.47 -11.99
C PRO A 191 23.03 25.37 -11.46
N ILE A 192 21.80 25.13 -11.91
CA ILE A 192 20.61 25.87 -11.45
C ILE A 192 19.95 25.19 -10.23
N PHE A 193 20.61 24.23 -9.65
CA PHE A 193 20.23 23.50 -8.44
C PHE A 193 21.28 23.66 -7.35
N ASP A 194 20.87 23.42 -6.12
CA ASP A 194 21.78 23.50 -4.98
C ASP A 194 22.69 22.28 -4.92
N THR A 195 23.94 22.51 -4.56
CA THR A 195 24.97 21.48 -4.46
C THR A 195 25.51 21.37 -3.05
N LYS A 196 26.04 20.21 -2.72
CA LYS A 196 26.86 19.94 -1.55
C LYS A 196 28.18 19.31 -1.99
N ASP A 197 29.15 19.28 -1.10
CA ASP A 197 30.38 18.56 -1.38
C ASP A 197 30.10 17.05 -1.46
N ASN A 198 30.82 16.37 -2.38
CA ASN A 198 30.81 14.92 -2.44
C ASN A 198 31.54 14.34 -1.20
N TYR A 199 31.50 13.01 -1.02
CA TYR A 199 32.13 12.34 0.13
C TYR A 199 33.66 12.53 0.21
N LYS A 200 34.32 12.95 -0.89
CA LYS A 200 35.76 13.23 -0.95
C LYS A 200 36.08 14.71 -0.81
N TYR A 201 35.10 15.58 -0.74
CA TYR A 201 35.27 17.04 -0.76
C TYR A 201 36.04 17.56 -1.99
N SER A 202 35.98 16.83 -3.10
CA SER A 202 36.74 17.13 -4.34
C SER A 202 35.90 17.80 -5.41
N GLU A 203 34.59 17.58 -5.42
CA GLU A 203 33.69 18.14 -6.41
C GLU A 203 32.24 18.28 -5.87
N PRO A 204 31.45 19.22 -6.41
CA PRO A 204 30.07 19.40 -5.98
C PRO A 204 29.17 18.25 -6.45
N GLU A 205 28.27 17.79 -5.57
CA GLU A 205 27.21 16.83 -5.82
C GLU A 205 25.85 17.52 -5.72
N PRO A 206 24.90 17.30 -6.67
CA PRO A 206 23.56 17.89 -6.58
C PRO A 206 22.76 17.33 -5.41
N ILE A 207 22.13 18.21 -4.63
CA ILE A 207 21.19 17.83 -3.60
C ILE A 207 19.93 17.27 -4.25
N PHE A 208 19.46 17.91 -5.33
CA PHE A 208 18.42 17.45 -6.24
C PHE A 208 18.74 17.93 -7.66
N LEU A 209 18.18 17.31 -8.67
CA LEU A 209 18.25 17.79 -10.05
C LEU A 209 17.04 18.70 -10.36
N THR A 210 17.22 19.60 -11.31
CA THR A 210 16.07 20.30 -11.87
C THR A 210 15.16 19.32 -12.60
N THR A 211 13.86 19.59 -12.58
CA THR A 211 12.87 18.76 -13.28
C THR A 211 12.01 19.65 -14.16
N ARG A 212 12.27 19.60 -15.47
CA ARG A 212 11.46 20.31 -16.46
C ARG A 212 10.02 19.80 -16.50
N TYR A 213 9.82 18.51 -16.16
CA TYR A 213 8.55 17.81 -16.18
C TYR A 213 8.18 17.27 -14.80
N PRO A 214 6.90 17.05 -14.47
CA PRO A 214 6.43 16.58 -13.16
C PRO A 214 6.73 15.10 -12.93
N ASN A 215 8.01 14.77 -12.85
CA ASN A 215 8.57 13.42 -12.84
C ASN A 215 8.06 12.55 -11.68
N ALA A 216 7.81 13.15 -10.52
CA ALA A 216 7.39 12.43 -9.31
C ALA A 216 6.12 11.58 -9.47
N LEU A 217 5.22 12.00 -10.37
CA LEU A 217 3.94 11.34 -10.60
C LEU A 217 3.92 10.46 -11.86
N MET A 218 5.02 10.43 -12.63
CA MET A 218 5.12 9.67 -13.88
C MET A 218 5.97 8.41 -13.74
N GLN A 219 6.39 8.03 -12.53
CA GLN A 219 7.21 6.84 -12.31
C GLN A 219 6.78 6.07 -11.06
N TRP A 220 6.75 4.76 -11.15
CA TRP A 220 6.63 3.90 -9.99
C TRP A 220 7.94 3.91 -9.20
N ASN A 221 7.88 4.16 -7.91
CA ASN A 221 9.05 4.14 -7.04
C ASN A 221 8.72 3.48 -5.69
N LEU A 222 9.51 2.47 -5.34
CA LEU A 222 9.42 1.77 -4.06
C LEU A 222 10.64 2.10 -3.22
N GLY A 223 10.44 2.61 -2.01
CA GLY A 223 11.47 2.87 -1.02
C GLY A 223 11.12 2.28 0.33
N ILE A 224 11.92 1.36 0.83
CA ILE A 224 11.77 0.78 2.16
C ILE A 224 12.87 1.33 3.05
N GLY A 225 12.49 2.22 3.96
CA GLY A 225 13.39 2.84 4.92
C GLY A 225 13.28 2.23 6.32
N LYS A 226 13.85 2.91 7.30
CA LYS A 226 13.71 2.58 8.73
C LYS A 226 12.62 3.44 9.36
N GLY A 227 11.53 2.82 9.79
CA GLY A 227 10.36 3.55 10.34
C GLY A 227 9.58 4.37 9.31
N ALA A 228 9.96 4.33 8.03
CA ALA A 228 9.27 4.98 6.93
C ALA A 228 9.33 4.12 5.67
N SER A 229 8.27 4.16 4.88
CA SER A 229 8.25 3.52 3.57
C SER A 229 7.59 4.45 2.56
N SER A 230 8.07 4.40 1.33
CA SER A 230 7.51 5.13 0.20
C SER A 230 7.09 4.12 -0.86
N TRP A 231 5.85 4.22 -1.31
CA TRP A 231 5.41 3.49 -2.48
C TRP A 231 4.60 4.43 -3.38
N ILE A 232 5.32 5.09 -4.27
CA ILE A 232 4.78 6.06 -5.22
C ILE A 232 4.23 5.29 -6.41
N CYS A 233 2.95 5.48 -6.75
CA CYS A 233 2.40 4.98 -8.01
C CYS A 233 2.59 6.01 -9.13
N ALA A 234 2.73 5.52 -10.34
CA ALA A 234 2.69 6.36 -11.53
C ALA A 234 1.26 6.57 -12.00
N PHE A 235 1.01 7.76 -12.53
CA PHE A 235 -0.13 8.07 -13.38
C PHE A 235 0.30 8.12 -14.85
N ASN A 236 -0.66 8.08 -15.76
CA ASN A 236 -0.35 8.21 -17.17
C ASN A 236 0.32 9.57 -17.48
N PRO A 237 1.44 9.61 -18.21
CA PRO A 237 2.12 10.86 -18.52
C PRO A 237 1.23 11.91 -19.17
N THR A 238 0.34 11.53 -20.12
CA THR A 238 -0.61 12.45 -20.75
C THR A 238 -1.56 13.07 -19.72
N ASP A 239 -2.07 12.27 -18.77
CA ASP A 239 -2.95 12.75 -17.70
C ASP A 239 -2.24 13.72 -16.77
N ILE A 240 -0.96 13.44 -16.44
CA ILE A 240 -0.15 14.32 -15.58
C ILE A 240 0.19 15.64 -16.25
N PHE A 241 0.61 15.63 -17.52
CA PHE A 241 0.86 16.88 -18.25
C PHE A 241 -0.41 17.75 -18.32
N ASN A 242 -1.54 17.16 -18.67
CA ASN A 242 -2.81 17.86 -18.73
C ASN A 242 -3.28 18.37 -17.36
N THR A 243 -3.05 17.60 -16.30
CA THR A 243 -3.37 17.99 -14.92
C THR A 243 -2.46 19.14 -14.47
N ALA A 244 -1.16 19.07 -14.76
CA ALA A 244 -0.22 20.14 -14.44
C ALA A 244 -0.58 21.45 -15.14
N LEU A 245 -0.99 21.40 -16.42
CA LEU A 245 -1.48 22.56 -17.17
C LEU A 245 -2.71 23.20 -16.50
N LYS A 246 -3.67 22.39 -16.02
CA LYS A 246 -4.85 22.89 -15.29
C LYS A 246 -4.48 23.46 -13.92
N MET A 247 -3.61 22.77 -13.18
CA MET A 247 -3.20 23.18 -11.84
C MET A 247 -2.28 24.41 -11.85
N LEU A 248 -1.58 24.65 -12.96
CA LEU A 248 -0.80 25.87 -13.16
C LEU A 248 -1.71 27.13 -13.15
N ASP A 249 -2.97 27.00 -13.61
CA ASP A 249 -3.95 28.08 -13.55
C ASP A 249 -4.74 28.07 -12.23
N ASN A 250 -5.14 26.90 -11.76
CA ASN A 250 -5.89 26.75 -10.53
C ASN A 250 -5.42 25.50 -9.77
N PRO A 251 -4.59 25.66 -8.72
CA PRO A 251 -4.09 24.54 -7.91
C PRO A 251 -5.17 23.65 -7.31
N ASN A 252 -6.37 24.21 -7.09
CA ASN A 252 -7.51 23.52 -6.50
C ASN A 252 -8.52 22.99 -7.54
N CYS A 253 -8.15 22.94 -8.81
CA CYS A 253 -9.03 22.42 -9.87
C CYS A 253 -9.43 20.96 -9.57
N LYS A 254 -10.63 20.58 -10.00
CA LYS A 254 -11.10 19.20 -9.88
C LYS A 254 -10.29 18.29 -10.79
N VAL A 255 -9.71 17.25 -10.22
CA VAL A 255 -8.88 16.26 -10.92
C VAL A 255 -9.42 14.87 -10.67
N GLU A 256 -9.65 14.13 -11.76
CA GLU A 256 -10.01 12.72 -11.73
C GLU A 256 -9.08 11.96 -12.68
N ILE A 257 -8.00 11.45 -12.15
CA ILE A 257 -7.03 10.62 -12.86
C ILE A 257 -6.74 9.35 -12.06
N TYR A 258 -6.26 8.33 -12.75
CA TYR A 258 -6.07 7.00 -12.20
C TYR A 258 -4.63 6.51 -12.41
N PRO A 259 -4.08 5.68 -11.49
CA PRO A 259 -2.78 5.04 -11.68
C PRO A 259 -2.68 4.31 -13.01
N ASP A 260 -1.48 4.29 -13.58
CA ASP A 260 -1.17 3.57 -14.83
C ASP A 260 0.13 2.77 -14.66
N THR A 261 0.40 1.86 -15.59
CA THR A 261 1.51 0.91 -15.52
C THR A 261 2.28 0.88 -16.83
N PRO A 262 3.59 0.52 -16.80
CA PRO A 262 4.42 0.42 -18.01
C PRO A 262 4.08 -0.78 -18.91
N VAL A 263 3.21 -1.67 -18.45
CA VAL A 263 2.71 -2.83 -19.19
C VAL A 263 1.19 -2.90 -19.08
N PRO A 264 0.47 -3.49 -20.03
CA PRO A 264 -0.98 -3.66 -19.95
C PRO A 264 -1.34 -4.55 -18.77
N VAL A 265 -2.09 -4.02 -17.79
CA VAL A 265 -2.65 -4.78 -16.68
C VAL A 265 -4.10 -4.35 -16.46
N ASP A 266 -4.85 -5.12 -15.69
CA ASP A 266 -6.16 -4.72 -15.21
C ASP A 266 -6.03 -4.12 -13.81
N ILE A 267 -6.45 -2.87 -13.65
CA ILE A 267 -6.69 -2.25 -12.35
C ILE A 267 -8.16 -2.46 -12.03
N ILE A 268 -8.46 -3.26 -10.99
CA ILE A 268 -9.77 -3.85 -10.77
C ILE A 268 -10.64 -3.14 -9.74
N ASN A 269 -10.19 -2.02 -9.18
CA ASN A 269 -10.91 -1.26 -8.15
C ASN A 269 -11.04 0.23 -8.50
N LYS A 270 -11.49 0.52 -9.71
CA LYS A 270 -11.64 1.90 -10.24
C LYS A 270 -12.46 2.80 -9.32
N LYS A 271 -13.60 2.31 -8.76
CA LYS A 271 -14.47 3.09 -7.85
C LYS A 271 -13.72 3.56 -6.61
N ASP A 272 -12.89 2.70 -6.00
CA ASP A 272 -12.10 3.05 -4.81
C ASP A 272 -11.06 4.14 -5.12
N LEU A 273 -10.60 4.20 -6.38
CA LEU A 273 -9.57 5.10 -6.87
C LEU A 273 -10.10 6.45 -7.38
N LYS A 274 -11.43 6.67 -7.40
CA LYS A 274 -12.03 7.89 -7.96
C LYS A 274 -11.46 9.19 -7.42
N HIS A 275 -11.02 9.22 -6.16
CA HIS A 275 -10.42 10.38 -5.50
C HIS A 275 -9.00 10.10 -5.01
N CYS A 276 -8.28 9.17 -5.65
CA CYS A 276 -6.94 8.78 -5.21
C CYS A 276 -5.93 9.93 -5.31
N PHE A 277 -6.15 10.90 -6.21
CA PHE A 277 -5.29 12.07 -6.38
C PHE A 277 -5.24 12.99 -5.16
N ASP A 278 -6.28 12.95 -4.31
CA ASP A 278 -6.42 13.75 -3.10
C ASP A 278 -6.24 12.92 -1.80
N LYS A 279 -5.81 11.65 -1.90
CA LYS A 279 -5.59 10.77 -0.75
C LYS A 279 -4.10 10.55 -0.49
N LYS A 280 -3.68 10.59 0.78
CA LYS A 280 -2.30 10.26 1.20
C LYS A 280 -1.98 8.78 1.04
N THR A 281 -2.98 7.93 1.26
CA THR A 281 -2.85 6.49 1.16
C THR A 281 -4.05 5.88 0.44
N PHE A 282 -3.80 4.94 -0.45
CA PHE A 282 -4.84 4.17 -1.14
C PHE A 282 -4.27 2.85 -1.66
N GLY A 283 -5.14 1.89 -1.94
CA GLY A 283 -4.74 0.60 -2.49
C GLY A 283 -5.04 0.52 -3.98
N VAL A 284 -4.07 0.11 -4.79
CA VAL A 284 -4.26 -0.22 -6.21
C VAL A 284 -4.28 -1.73 -6.35
N LYS A 285 -5.43 -2.29 -6.68
CA LYS A 285 -5.57 -3.73 -6.96
C LYS A 285 -5.36 -3.96 -8.44
N MET A 286 -4.37 -4.76 -8.79
CA MET A 286 -4.04 -5.04 -10.18
C MET A 286 -3.80 -6.52 -10.43
N ARG A 287 -4.07 -6.96 -11.66
CA ARG A 287 -3.84 -8.32 -12.12
C ARG A 287 -3.34 -8.33 -13.57
N GLY A 288 -2.63 -9.39 -13.92
CA GLY A 288 -2.22 -9.62 -15.30
C GLY A 288 -3.42 -9.84 -16.21
N GLN A 289 -3.29 -9.47 -17.50
CA GLN A 289 -4.28 -9.81 -18.51
C GLN A 289 -4.04 -11.23 -19.01
N TYR A 290 -5.10 -11.93 -19.35
CA TYR A 290 -4.99 -13.31 -19.84
C TYR A 290 -5.90 -13.59 -21.06
N LYS A 291 -5.59 -14.64 -21.76
CA LYS A 291 -6.40 -15.25 -22.83
C LYS A 291 -6.46 -16.77 -22.63
N ILE A 292 -7.53 -17.37 -23.08
CA ILE A 292 -7.70 -18.83 -23.07
C ILE A 292 -7.36 -19.34 -24.47
N VAL A 293 -6.53 -20.36 -24.53
CA VAL A 293 -6.10 -20.97 -25.79
C VAL A 293 -6.29 -22.49 -25.72
N ALA A 294 -6.95 -23.02 -26.73
CA ALA A 294 -7.07 -24.46 -26.93
C ALA A 294 -6.35 -24.82 -28.23
N ASP A 295 -5.24 -25.51 -28.10
CA ASP A 295 -4.38 -25.93 -29.22
C ASP A 295 -4.25 -27.42 -29.30
N LYS A 296 -3.76 -27.90 -30.43
CA LYS A 296 -3.41 -29.32 -30.65
C LYS A 296 -1.89 -29.45 -30.62
N LYS A 297 -1.38 -30.27 -29.73
CA LYS A 297 0.05 -30.60 -29.63
C LYS A 297 0.28 -32.07 -30.01
N ARG A 298 1.45 -32.38 -30.58
CA ARG A 298 1.90 -33.76 -30.72
C ARG A 298 2.64 -34.15 -29.43
N ASP A 299 2.26 -35.31 -28.87
CA ASP A 299 3.00 -35.90 -27.75
C ASP A 299 4.33 -36.52 -28.24
N GLU A 300 5.13 -37.02 -27.30
CA GLU A 300 6.43 -37.67 -27.60
C GLU A 300 6.32 -38.86 -28.52
N ARG A 301 5.12 -39.42 -28.67
CA ARG A 301 4.83 -40.57 -29.56
C ARG A 301 4.23 -40.14 -30.89
N GLY A 302 4.18 -38.82 -31.20
CA GLY A 302 3.63 -38.26 -32.42
C GLY A 302 2.10 -38.20 -32.50
N LYS A 303 1.37 -38.59 -31.42
CA LYS A 303 -0.08 -38.53 -31.36
C LYS A 303 -0.55 -37.11 -31.08
N ILE A 304 -1.57 -36.66 -31.80
CA ILE A 304 -2.18 -35.33 -31.58
C ILE A 304 -3.04 -35.42 -30.32
N ILE A 305 -2.72 -34.54 -29.35
CA ILE A 305 -3.48 -34.35 -28.12
C ILE A 305 -3.96 -32.92 -28.04
N ASP A 306 -5.13 -32.68 -27.44
CA ASP A 306 -5.65 -31.38 -27.17
C ASP A 306 -4.87 -30.77 -25.97
N LYS A 307 -4.38 -29.53 -26.14
CA LYS A 307 -3.69 -28.75 -25.09
C LYS A 307 -4.57 -27.59 -24.69
N TYR A 308 -4.94 -27.51 -23.41
CA TYR A 308 -5.74 -26.45 -22.84
C TYR A 308 -4.84 -25.55 -21.99
N THR A 309 -4.81 -24.24 -22.30
CA THR A 309 -3.93 -23.31 -21.62
C THR A 309 -4.62 -22.01 -21.27
N VAL A 310 -4.32 -21.49 -20.09
CA VAL A 310 -4.53 -20.09 -19.72
C VAL A 310 -3.21 -19.36 -19.91
N VAL A 311 -3.18 -18.38 -20.80
CA VAL A 311 -1.99 -17.62 -21.15
C VAL A 311 -2.12 -16.20 -20.59
N PHE A 312 -1.34 -15.90 -19.55
CA PHE A 312 -1.26 -14.55 -19.01
C PHE A 312 -0.32 -13.73 -19.88
N THR A 313 -0.86 -12.71 -20.52
CA THR A 313 -0.15 -11.88 -21.52
C THR A 313 0.59 -10.69 -20.88
N SER A 314 0.43 -10.49 -19.59
CA SER A 314 1.14 -9.49 -18.79
C SER A 314 1.19 -9.88 -17.33
N LEU A 315 2.12 -9.29 -16.60
CA LEU A 315 2.27 -9.45 -15.14
C LEU A 315 2.12 -8.10 -14.44
N PRO A 316 1.65 -8.09 -13.18
CA PRO A 316 1.65 -6.89 -12.36
C PRO A 316 3.04 -6.29 -12.20
N ILE A 317 3.10 -5.02 -11.77
CA ILE A 317 4.36 -4.31 -11.59
C ILE A 317 5.28 -5.04 -10.58
N ASN A 318 6.58 -5.10 -10.90
CA ASN A 318 7.62 -5.78 -10.11
C ASN A 318 7.42 -7.30 -9.90
N VAL A 319 6.52 -7.92 -10.65
CA VAL A 319 6.33 -9.37 -10.66
C VAL A 319 7.06 -9.97 -11.87
N THR A 320 7.68 -11.14 -11.68
CA THR A 320 8.37 -11.89 -12.73
C THR A 320 7.72 -13.24 -12.97
N GLY A 321 7.92 -13.80 -14.17
CA GLY A 321 7.47 -15.14 -14.48
C GLY A 321 8.06 -16.19 -13.52
N GLU A 322 9.35 -16.07 -13.18
CA GLU A 322 10.04 -16.94 -12.23
C GLU A 322 9.37 -16.93 -10.85
N VAL A 323 8.98 -15.76 -10.33
CA VAL A 323 8.28 -15.64 -9.04
C VAL A 323 6.96 -16.39 -9.08
N VAL A 324 6.12 -16.12 -10.09
CA VAL A 324 4.82 -16.79 -10.25
C VAL A 324 4.97 -18.31 -10.40
N LYS A 325 5.93 -18.75 -11.20
CA LYS A 325 6.24 -20.17 -11.39
C LYS A 325 6.61 -20.84 -10.05
N ASN A 326 7.50 -20.21 -9.27
CA ASN A 326 7.93 -20.74 -7.98
C ASN A 326 6.79 -20.79 -6.96
N GLU A 327 5.89 -19.80 -6.96
CA GLU A 327 4.69 -19.80 -6.14
C GLU A 327 3.76 -20.96 -6.49
N ILE A 328 3.51 -21.22 -7.79
CA ILE A 328 2.69 -22.36 -8.24
C ILE A 328 3.35 -23.68 -7.86
N ILE A 329 4.66 -23.84 -8.07
CA ILE A 329 5.40 -25.05 -7.69
C ILE A 329 5.24 -25.30 -6.20
N LYS A 330 5.46 -24.30 -5.36
CA LYS A 330 5.31 -24.40 -3.91
C LYS A 330 3.88 -24.80 -3.50
N ILE A 331 2.85 -24.22 -4.14
CA ILE A 331 1.46 -24.60 -3.91
C ILE A 331 1.23 -26.06 -4.25
N LYS A 332 1.76 -26.53 -5.39
CA LYS A 332 1.64 -27.95 -5.80
C LYS A 332 2.38 -28.92 -4.89
N GLU A 333 3.57 -28.55 -4.41
CA GLU A 333 4.33 -29.35 -3.43
C GLU A 333 3.58 -29.48 -2.10
N ASP A 334 2.98 -28.39 -1.62
CA ASP A 334 2.12 -28.41 -0.44
C ASP A 334 0.85 -29.25 -0.66
N ASP A 335 0.32 -29.25 -1.87
CA ASP A 335 -0.89 -29.98 -2.25
C ASP A 335 -0.64 -31.47 -2.47
N MET A 336 0.57 -31.90 -2.88
CA MET A 336 0.91 -33.33 -3.03
C MET A 336 0.72 -34.14 -1.74
N LYS A 337 0.81 -33.49 -0.59
CA LYS A 337 0.58 -34.08 0.73
C LYS A 337 -0.90 -34.24 1.10
N LYS A 338 -1.82 -33.78 0.21
CA LYS A 338 -3.25 -33.72 0.45
C LYS A 338 -4.03 -34.58 -0.53
N PRO A 339 -5.20 -35.13 -0.14
CA PRO A 339 -6.14 -35.74 -1.08
C PRO A 339 -6.48 -34.76 -2.24
N LYS A 340 -6.75 -35.29 -3.45
CA LYS A 340 -7.02 -34.46 -4.65
C LYS A 340 -8.14 -33.44 -4.44
N ALA A 341 -9.18 -33.80 -3.68
CA ALA A 341 -10.29 -32.89 -3.33
C ALA A 341 -9.89 -31.71 -2.43
N GLN A 342 -8.74 -31.76 -1.76
CA GLN A 342 -8.24 -30.71 -0.86
C GLN A 342 -7.07 -29.92 -1.48
N GLN A 343 -6.70 -30.22 -2.71
CA GLN A 343 -5.65 -29.53 -3.43
C GLN A 343 -6.18 -28.19 -3.98
N ARG A 344 -5.37 -27.14 -3.86
CA ARG A 344 -5.73 -25.78 -4.32
C ARG A 344 -5.70 -25.65 -5.83
N LEU A 345 -4.74 -26.29 -6.48
CA LEU A 345 -4.52 -26.24 -7.93
C LEU A 345 -4.39 -27.64 -8.54
N PRO A 346 -5.38 -28.55 -8.32
CA PRO A 346 -5.32 -29.91 -8.84
C PRO A 346 -5.38 -29.96 -10.37
N GLU A 347 -5.96 -28.93 -10.99
CA GLU A 347 -6.14 -28.81 -12.44
C GLU A 347 -4.88 -28.41 -13.20
N VAL A 348 -3.87 -27.84 -12.55
CA VAL A 348 -2.63 -27.36 -13.21
C VAL A 348 -1.70 -28.52 -13.52
N ILE A 349 -1.39 -28.70 -14.81
CA ILE A 349 -0.46 -29.73 -15.31
C ILE A 349 0.96 -29.17 -15.33
N ASN A 350 1.18 -28.07 -16.07
CA ASN A 350 2.49 -27.50 -16.32
C ASN A 350 2.44 -25.97 -16.40
N THR A 351 3.61 -25.34 -16.22
CA THR A 351 3.77 -23.90 -16.41
C THR A 351 5.00 -23.61 -17.25
N GLU A 352 4.83 -22.74 -18.24
CA GLU A 352 5.89 -22.30 -19.15
C GLU A 352 5.92 -20.78 -19.23
N THR A 353 7.09 -20.21 -19.53
CA THR A 353 7.24 -18.77 -19.74
C THR A 353 7.86 -18.51 -21.10
N ALA A 354 7.22 -17.68 -21.89
CA ALA A 354 7.76 -17.17 -23.14
C ALA A 354 7.91 -15.64 -23.06
N VAL A 355 9.14 -15.16 -23.31
CA VAL A 355 9.41 -13.72 -23.37
C VAL A 355 9.38 -13.27 -24.82
N SER A 356 8.57 -12.28 -25.13
CA SER A 356 8.42 -11.78 -26.47
C SER A 356 8.31 -10.25 -26.50
N ASN A 357 9.10 -9.62 -27.36
CA ASN A 357 8.95 -8.20 -27.62
C ASN A 357 7.75 -7.87 -28.52
N ARG A 358 7.13 -8.90 -29.12
CA ARG A 358 5.95 -8.75 -29.99
C ARG A 358 4.64 -8.64 -29.21
N THR A 359 4.59 -9.12 -27.98
CA THR A 359 3.40 -8.98 -27.12
C THR A 359 3.43 -7.67 -26.36
N PRO A 360 2.33 -6.95 -26.23
CA PRO A 360 2.27 -5.68 -25.48
C PRO A 360 2.77 -5.81 -24.04
N GLY A 361 2.46 -6.91 -23.37
CA GLY A 361 2.94 -7.20 -22.01
C GLY A 361 4.38 -7.69 -21.93
N GLY A 362 4.99 -8.13 -23.04
CA GLY A 362 6.37 -8.58 -23.14
C GLY A 362 6.65 -9.96 -22.58
N ILE A 363 5.63 -10.65 -22.14
CA ILE A 363 5.70 -12.00 -21.57
C ILE A 363 4.40 -12.72 -21.86
N GLU A 364 4.50 -14.02 -22.04
CA GLU A 364 3.40 -14.97 -21.99
C GLU A 364 3.72 -15.99 -20.92
N PHE A 365 3.00 -15.92 -19.80
CA PHE A 365 3.08 -16.93 -18.76
C PHE A 365 1.94 -17.93 -19.00
N ILE A 366 2.31 -19.15 -19.38
CA ILE A 366 1.41 -20.18 -19.89
C ILE A 366 1.16 -21.19 -18.77
N VAL A 367 -0.10 -21.41 -18.44
CA VAL A 367 -0.54 -22.43 -17.49
C VAL A 367 -1.34 -23.47 -18.24
N GLU A 368 -0.81 -24.68 -18.35
CA GLU A 368 -1.49 -25.84 -18.93
C GLU A 368 -2.36 -26.51 -17.87
N TYR A 369 -3.61 -26.79 -18.20
CA TYR A 369 -4.58 -27.38 -17.28
C TYR A 369 -5.31 -28.59 -17.83
N GLU A 370 -5.85 -29.42 -16.94
CA GLU A 370 -6.54 -30.67 -17.24
C GLU A 370 -7.92 -30.41 -17.88
N LYS A 371 -8.26 -31.17 -18.93
CA LYS A 371 -9.56 -31.09 -19.63
C LYS A 371 -10.71 -31.26 -18.66
N GLY A 372 -11.74 -30.40 -18.79
CA GLY A 372 -12.96 -30.47 -18.00
C GLY A 372 -13.03 -29.43 -16.87
N TYR A 373 -11.95 -28.71 -16.59
CA TYR A 373 -11.97 -27.58 -15.67
C TYR A 373 -12.29 -26.25 -16.36
N ASP A 374 -12.96 -25.34 -15.65
CA ASP A 374 -13.23 -24.01 -16.17
C ASP A 374 -11.96 -23.14 -16.13
N PRO A 375 -11.46 -22.68 -17.29
CA PRO A 375 -10.25 -21.87 -17.37
C PRO A 375 -10.39 -20.51 -16.67
N ASN A 376 -11.59 -19.92 -16.63
CA ASN A 376 -11.82 -18.65 -15.94
C ASN A 376 -11.76 -18.85 -14.41
N ALA A 377 -12.33 -19.92 -13.91
CA ALA A 377 -12.21 -20.28 -12.50
C ALA A 377 -10.76 -20.53 -12.08
N LEU A 378 -9.98 -21.20 -12.95
CA LEU A 378 -8.54 -21.38 -12.73
C LEU A 378 -7.80 -20.05 -12.72
N ALA A 379 -8.06 -19.15 -13.67
CA ALA A 379 -7.44 -17.82 -13.70
C ALA A 379 -7.73 -17.03 -12.41
N GLU A 380 -8.96 -17.06 -11.93
CA GLU A 380 -9.33 -16.40 -10.68
C GLU A 380 -8.67 -17.04 -9.44
N LYS A 381 -8.51 -18.37 -9.38
CA LYS A 381 -7.72 -19.04 -8.34
C LYS A 381 -6.24 -18.59 -8.37
N LEU A 382 -5.65 -18.51 -9.56
CA LEU A 382 -4.27 -18.06 -9.73
C LEU A 382 -4.08 -16.60 -9.32
N PHE A 383 -5.01 -15.69 -9.66
CA PHE A 383 -4.96 -14.30 -9.21
C PHE A 383 -5.01 -14.14 -7.70
N ARG A 384 -5.59 -15.09 -6.98
CA ARG A 384 -5.69 -15.04 -5.50
C ARG A 384 -4.54 -15.70 -4.79
N SER A 385 -4.05 -16.78 -5.37
CA SER A 385 -3.06 -17.62 -4.72
C SER A 385 -1.61 -17.29 -5.12
N THR A 386 -1.44 -16.43 -6.14
CA THR A 386 -0.12 -16.05 -6.67
C THR A 386 -0.02 -14.55 -6.92
N SER A 387 1.20 -14.10 -7.20
CA SER A 387 1.49 -12.71 -7.56
C SER A 387 0.94 -12.28 -8.94
N LEU A 388 0.18 -13.13 -9.65
CA LEU A 388 -0.60 -12.71 -10.83
C LEU A 388 -1.66 -11.67 -10.50
N GLY A 389 -2.12 -11.64 -9.25
CA GLY A 389 -2.98 -10.58 -8.70
C GLY A 389 -2.35 -10.00 -7.44
N ILE A 390 -2.12 -8.68 -7.41
CA ILE A 390 -1.52 -7.99 -6.27
C ILE A 390 -2.32 -6.77 -5.84
N THR A 391 -2.15 -6.39 -4.59
CA THR A 391 -2.60 -5.10 -4.07
C THR A 391 -1.40 -4.28 -3.64
N VAL A 392 -1.23 -3.12 -4.25
CA VAL A 392 -0.17 -2.18 -3.92
C VAL A 392 -0.73 -1.09 -3.02
N GLY A 393 -0.25 -1.02 -1.79
CA GLY A 393 -0.59 0.07 -0.86
C GLY A 393 0.25 1.31 -1.18
N VAL A 394 -0.37 2.29 -1.84
CA VAL A 394 0.30 3.53 -2.25
C VAL A 394 0.44 4.49 -1.10
N ARG A 395 1.63 5.11 -0.99
CA ARG A 395 1.97 6.12 0.00
C ARG A 395 3.07 7.02 -0.57
N TYR A 396 2.79 8.29 -0.74
CA TYR A 396 3.76 9.28 -1.24
C TYR A 396 4.61 9.84 -0.11
N THR A 397 5.50 9.03 0.46
CA THR A 397 6.51 9.52 1.39
C THR A 397 7.72 10.00 0.61
N MET A 398 8.07 11.27 0.75
CA MET A 398 9.20 11.90 0.06
C MET A 398 10.02 12.74 1.01
N ILE A 399 11.30 12.95 0.68
CA ILE A 399 12.19 13.80 1.46
C ILE A 399 12.02 15.25 1.03
N THR A 400 11.66 16.09 1.98
CA THR A 400 11.67 17.56 1.87
C THR A 400 12.48 18.11 3.04
N ASP A 401 13.42 19.00 2.77
CA ASP A 401 14.29 19.61 3.79
C ASP A 401 14.91 18.57 4.74
N TYR A 402 15.46 17.49 4.16
CA TYR A 402 16.10 16.38 4.87
C TYR A 402 15.19 15.59 5.82
N GLN A 403 13.87 15.68 5.67
CA GLN A 403 12.90 14.92 6.47
C GLN A 403 11.87 14.20 5.59
N PRO A 404 11.40 13.02 5.98
CA PRO A 404 10.34 12.32 5.29
C PRO A 404 8.97 12.91 5.63
N PHE A 405 8.20 13.28 4.62
CA PHE A 405 6.81 13.75 4.73
C PHE A 405 5.90 12.90 3.83
N GLU A 406 4.64 12.74 4.27
CA GLU A 406 3.61 12.07 3.49
C GLU A 406 2.74 13.08 2.75
N TYR A 407 2.67 12.95 1.44
CA TYR A 407 1.93 13.83 0.55
C TYR A 407 0.76 13.10 -0.12
N THR A 408 -0.22 13.85 -0.55
CA THR A 408 -1.15 13.43 -1.61
C THR A 408 -0.47 13.60 -2.96
N PRO A 409 -0.91 12.90 -4.03
CA PRO A 409 -0.44 13.19 -5.39
C PRO A 409 -0.61 14.65 -5.79
N ARG A 410 -1.70 15.31 -5.38
CA ARG A 410 -1.94 16.74 -5.62
C ARG A 410 -0.86 17.60 -4.96
N GLU A 411 -0.57 17.36 -3.69
CA GLU A 411 0.48 18.10 -2.98
C GLU A 411 1.84 17.90 -3.63
N ALA A 412 2.17 16.68 -4.08
CA ALA A 412 3.40 16.39 -4.80
C ALA A 412 3.49 17.16 -6.12
N LEU A 413 2.40 17.29 -6.87
CA LEU A 413 2.35 18.10 -8.09
C LEU A 413 2.47 19.60 -7.80
N ASN A 414 1.85 20.09 -6.73
CA ASN A 414 1.98 21.48 -6.30
C ASN A 414 3.41 21.82 -5.87
N ILE A 415 4.10 20.91 -5.18
CA ILE A 415 5.53 21.07 -4.85
C ILE A 415 6.34 21.24 -6.14
N TRP A 416 6.10 20.36 -7.14
CA TRP A 416 6.77 20.48 -8.43
C TRP A 416 6.48 21.83 -9.11
N ILE A 417 5.22 22.27 -9.18
CA ILE A 417 4.85 23.57 -9.78
C ILE A 417 5.60 24.71 -9.09
N THR A 418 5.57 24.75 -7.75
CA THR A 418 6.22 25.81 -6.97
C THR A 418 7.74 25.83 -7.22
N GLN A 419 8.37 24.67 -7.17
CA GLN A 419 9.80 24.54 -7.43
C GLN A 419 10.15 24.88 -8.90
N ARG A 420 9.25 24.61 -9.83
CA ARG A 420 9.46 24.92 -11.24
C ARG A 420 9.54 26.43 -11.51
N TYR A 421 8.73 27.23 -10.82
CA TYR A 421 8.85 28.69 -10.88
C TYR A 421 10.24 29.17 -10.43
N ASP A 422 10.75 28.67 -9.31
CA ASP A 422 12.08 29.02 -8.81
C ASP A 422 13.19 28.56 -9.77
N GLN A 423 13.13 27.33 -10.27
CA GLN A 423 14.08 26.79 -11.24
C GLN A 423 14.09 27.62 -12.55
N LYS A 424 12.91 28.02 -13.06
CA LYS A 424 12.81 28.86 -14.26
C LYS A 424 13.42 30.26 -14.02
N ARG A 425 13.14 30.87 -12.86
CA ARG A 425 13.77 32.15 -12.51
C ARG A 425 15.29 32.05 -12.47
N ARG A 426 15.83 31.02 -11.82
CA ARG A 426 17.28 30.76 -11.77
C ARG A 426 17.85 30.54 -13.17
N TYR A 427 17.18 29.79 -14.01
CA TYR A 427 17.57 29.56 -15.40
C TYR A 427 17.63 30.85 -16.18
N TYR A 428 16.55 31.66 -16.21
CA TYR A 428 16.54 32.91 -16.96
C TYR A 428 17.51 33.94 -16.40
N HIS A 429 17.73 33.96 -15.09
CA HIS A 429 18.76 34.79 -14.49
C HIS A 429 20.17 34.42 -15.01
N GLN A 430 20.47 33.13 -15.08
CA GLN A 430 21.75 32.69 -15.65
C GLN A 430 21.87 32.96 -17.14
N GLN A 431 20.80 32.80 -17.92
CA GLN A 431 20.78 33.14 -19.32
C GLN A 431 20.99 34.67 -19.52
N ALA A 432 20.37 35.49 -18.69
CA ALA A 432 20.60 36.94 -18.70
C ALA A 432 22.06 37.30 -18.37
N LEU A 433 22.66 36.66 -17.36
CA LEU A 433 24.07 36.83 -17.02
C LEU A 433 24.99 36.38 -18.16
N LYS A 434 24.68 35.26 -18.81
CA LYS A 434 25.42 34.79 -19.99
C LYS A 434 25.34 35.80 -21.13
N ALA A 435 24.12 36.24 -21.49
CA ALA A 435 23.91 37.22 -22.56
C ALA A 435 24.60 38.54 -22.26
N ALA A 436 24.63 38.97 -20.97
CA ALA A 436 25.36 40.16 -20.57
C ALA A 436 26.88 40.00 -20.75
N ARG A 437 27.43 38.83 -20.45
CA ARG A 437 28.86 38.53 -20.67
C ARG A 437 29.18 38.43 -22.14
N ASP A 438 28.38 37.70 -22.92
CA ASP A 438 28.55 37.56 -24.37
C ASP A 438 28.49 38.93 -25.05
N ARG A 439 27.56 39.81 -24.66
CA ARG A 439 27.47 41.19 -25.09
C ARG A 439 28.79 41.93 -24.81
N ALA A 440 29.29 41.88 -23.56
CA ALA A 440 30.50 42.60 -23.17
C ALA A 440 31.73 42.09 -23.93
N GLU A 441 31.81 40.80 -24.18
CA GLU A 441 32.87 40.19 -24.98
C GLU A 441 32.82 40.64 -26.45
N TYR A 442 31.66 40.55 -27.10
CA TYR A 442 31.51 40.97 -28.50
C TYR A 442 31.70 42.47 -28.68
N GLU A 443 31.29 43.28 -27.68
CA GLU A 443 31.54 44.73 -27.70
C GLU A 443 33.04 45.03 -27.62
N ALA A 444 33.77 44.39 -26.74
CA ALA A 444 35.23 44.52 -26.66
C ALA A 444 35.91 44.04 -27.95
N CYS A 445 35.47 42.93 -28.57
CA CYS A 445 35.96 42.47 -29.86
C CYS A 445 35.70 43.51 -31.01
N CYS A 446 34.51 44.08 -31.05
CA CYS A 446 34.18 45.11 -32.04
C CYS A 446 35.16 46.34 -31.96
N ILE A 447 35.42 46.77 -30.70
CA ILE A 447 36.34 47.90 -30.46
C ILE A 447 37.79 47.55 -30.91
N LEU A 448 38.23 46.33 -30.61
CA LEU A 448 39.59 45.89 -31.04
C LEU A 448 39.70 45.70 -32.53
N LEU A 449 38.65 45.34 -33.26
CA LEU A 449 38.68 45.16 -34.72
C LEU A 449 38.60 46.47 -35.49
N GLU A 450 38.40 47.57 -34.83
CA GLU A 450 38.59 48.89 -35.44
C GLU A 450 40.08 49.14 -35.78
N SER A 451 40.34 49.89 -36.85
CA SER A 451 41.66 50.08 -37.43
C SER A 451 42.74 50.55 -36.42
N GLY A 452 43.83 49.80 -36.30
CA GLY A 452 44.93 50.08 -35.38
C GLY A 452 44.75 49.76 -33.91
N ASN A 453 43.57 49.33 -33.48
CA ASN A 453 43.30 49.04 -32.04
C ASN A 453 43.92 47.72 -31.57
N ILE A 454 44.05 46.72 -32.42
CA ILE A 454 44.71 45.45 -32.09
C ILE A 454 46.20 45.72 -31.77
N ASP A 455 46.91 46.50 -32.59
CA ASP A 455 48.34 46.80 -32.41
C ASP A 455 48.56 47.59 -31.11
N LYS A 456 47.65 48.53 -30.78
CA LYS A 456 47.68 49.25 -29.53
C LYS A 456 47.47 48.37 -28.34
N ALA A 457 46.49 47.43 -28.40
CA ALA A 457 46.21 46.45 -27.31
C ALA A 457 47.44 45.55 -27.11
N ILE A 458 48.04 45.04 -28.16
CA ILE A 458 49.28 44.23 -28.10
C ILE A 458 50.43 44.99 -27.47
N ALA A 459 50.59 46.24 -27.83
CA ALA A 459 51.65 47.11 -27.29
C ALA A 459 51.44 47.31 -25.76
N ILE A 460 50.22 47.55 -25.33
CA ILE A 460 49.88 47.67 -23.91
C ILE A 460 50.18 46.35 -23.15
N ILE A 461 49.75 45.20 -23.66
CA ILE A 461 50.01 43.90 -23.06
C ILE A 461 51.50 43.59 -22.91
N LYS A 462 52.29 43.96 -23.95
CA LYS A 462 53.74 43.77 -23.91
C LYS A 462 54.49 44.73 -22.96
N LYS A 463 53.93 45.89 -22.71
CA LYS A 463 54.57 46.94 -21.86
C LYS A 463 54.22 46.74 -20.37
N SER A 464 53.11 46.10 -20.04
CA SER A 464 52.65 45.91 -18.67
C SER A 464 53.38 44.76 -17.97
N LYS A 465 53.59 44.86 -16.64
CA LYS A 465 54.34 43.88 -15.81
C LYS A 465 53.51 42.74 -15.38
N ASP A 466 52.20 42.95 -15.22
CA ASP A 466 51.26 41.97 -14.76
C ASP A 466 49.86 42.20 -15.36
N ASP A 467 48.96 41.22 -15.12
CA ASP A 467 47.58 41.29 -15.62
C ASP A 467 46.79 42.47 -15.02
N ALA A 468 47.08 42.88 -13.79
CA ALA A 468 46.37 43.97 -13.11
C ALA A 468 46.74 45.34 -13.71
N GLU A 469 48.01 45.55 -14.03
CA GLU A 469 48.52 46.76 -14.77
C GLU A 469 47.95 46.78 -16.22
N THR A 470 47.92 45.60 -16.85
CA THR A 470 47.37 45.47 -18.22
C THR A 470 45.90 45.85 -18.26
N ILE A 471 45.10 45.31 -17.29
CA ILE A 471 43.67 45.62 -17.18
C ILE A 471 43.46 47.12 -17.04
N LYS A 472 44.18 47.81 -16.14
CA LYS A 472 44.07 49.25 -15.93
C LYS A 472 44.43 50.05 -17.18
N ALA A 473 45.48 49.65 -17.88
CA ALA A 473 45.89 50.28 -19.08
C ALA A 473 44.89 50.10 -20.23
N LEU A 474 44.35 48.92 -20.42
CA LEU A 474 43.29 48.65 -21.42
C LEU A 474 42.00 49.41 -21.10
N MET A 475 41.60 49.48 -19.81
CA MET A 475 40.46 50.29 -19.41
C MET A 475 40.63 51.74 -19.74
N LYS A 476 41.81 52.28 -19.51
CA LYS A 476 42.13 53.74 -19.81
C LYS A 476 42.16 54.07 -21.31
N GLU A 477 42.70 53.16 -22.10
CA GLU A 477 42.90 53.40 -23.56
C GLU A 477 41.63 53.22 -24.37
N PHE A 478 40.86 52.13 -24.07
CA PHE A 478 39.69 51.71 -24.86
C PHE A 478 38.35 51.97 -24.18
N GLY A 479 38.33 52.52 -22.96
CA GLY A 479 37.10 52.67 -22.18
C GLY A 479 36.48 51.37 -21.73
N PHE A 480 37.23 50.26 -21.72
CA PHE A 480 36.70 48.93 -21.29
C PHE A 480 36.33 48.92 -19.81
N THR A 481 35.33 48.11 -19.49
CA THR A 481 35.13 47.67 -18.12
C THR A 481 36.23 46.71 -17.72
N GLU A 482 36.49 46.54 -16.43
CA GLU A 482 37.48 45.58 -15.90
C GLU A 482 37.24 44.15 -16.48
N PHE A 483 35.98 43.77 -16.59
CA PHE A 483 35.58 42.50 -17.18
C PHE A 483 35.96 42.39 -18.66
N GLN A 484 35.71 43.44 -19.48
CA GLN A 484 36.06 43.47 -20.88
C GLN A 484 37.61 43.46 -21.08
N ALA A 485 38.34 44.21 -20.29
CA ALA A 485 39.81 44.20 -20.31
C ALA A 485 40.37 42.80 -19.94
N ALA A 486 39.81 42.14 -18.93
CA ALA A 486 40.22 40.79 -18.55
C ALA A 486 39.91 39.73 -19.63
N ILE A 487 38.85 39.92 -20.42
CA ILE A 487 38.53 39.06 -21.57
C ILE A 487 39.59 39.29 -22.68
N VAL A 488 39.90 40.52 -22.97
CA VAL A 488 40.86 40.89 -24.01
C VAL A 488 42.24 40.25 -23.80
N ILE A 489 42.72 40.22 -22.56
CA ILE A 489 43.97 39.52 -22.19
C ILE A 489 43.93 38.03 -22.51
N ARG A 490 42.77 37.42 -22.39
CA ARG A 490 42.56 35.96 -22.61
C ARG A 490 42.21 35.61 -24.06
N LEU A 491 41.96 36.60 -24.92
CA LEU A 491 41.63 36.36 -26.32
C LEU A 491 42.85 35.80 -27.06
N GLN A 492 42.65 34.70 -27.77
CA GLN A 492 43.65 34.14 -28.66
C GLN A 492 43.71 34.98 -29.92
N LEU A 493 44.88 35.55 -30.24
CA LEU A 493 45.10 36.33 -31.43
C LEU A 493 44.69 35.68 -32.75
N ARG A 494 44.75 34.32 -32.79
CA ARG A 494 44.25 33.51 -33.90
C ARG A 494 42.75 33.68 -34.15
N THR A 495 41.97 33.99 -33.11
CA THR A 495 40.53 34.19 -33.22
C THR A 495 40.20 35.49 -33.91
N LEU A 496 41.10 36.48 -33.87
CA LEU A 496 40.89 37.80 -34.46
C LEU A 496 41.26 37.87 -35.97
N ASN A 497 42.16 36.99 -36.47
CA ASN A 497 42.61 36.99 -37.85
C ASN A 497 41.57 36.57 -38.90
N HIS A 498 40.50 35.92 -38.54
CA HIS A 498 39.49 35.38 -39.46
C HIS A 498 38.07 35.86 -39.17
N VAL A 499 37.89 36.85 -38.28
CA VAL A 499 36.58 37.31 -37.84
C VAL A 499 36.25 38.64 -38.55
N ASN A 500 35.12 38.63 -39.25
CA ASN A 500 34.56 39.81 -39.85
C ASN A 500 33.91 40.68 -38.74
N ILE A 501 34.17 42.01 -38.75
CA ILE A 501 33.59 42.97 -37.80
C ILE A 501 32.04 42.94 -37.85
N ASP A 502 31.47 42.71 -39.03
CA ASP A 502 30.01 42.62 -39.18
C ASP A 502 29.40 41.38 -38.47
N ASP A 503 30.11 40.24 -38.46
CA ASP A 503 29.72 39.06 -37.68
C ASP A 503 29.74 39.33 -36.17
N MET A 504 30.74 40.10 -35.70
CA MET A 504 30.79 40.47 -34.28
C MET A 504 29.71 41.44 -33.89
N LYS A 505 29.41 42.44 -34.77
CA LYS A 505 28.27 43.34 -34.57
C LYS A 505 26.95 42.56 -34.53
N ALA A 506 26.74 41.63 -35.45
CA ALA A 506 25.53 40.78 -35.45
C ALA A 506 25.42 39.93 -34.18
N LYS A 507 26.50 39.31 -33.69
CA LYS A 507 26.54 38.56 -32.44
C LYS A 507 26.25 39.45 -31.22
N ARG A 508 26.84 40.70 -31.21
CA ARG A 508 26.54 41.66 -30.15
C ARG A 508 25.07 42.04 -30.11
N GLU A 509 24.46 42.40 -31.24
CA GLU A 509 23.03 42.73 -31.30
C GLU A 509 22.14 41.57 -30.84
N LYS A 510 22.48 40.34 -31.24
CA LYS A 510 21.81 39.14 -30.77
C LYS A 510 21.91 39.00 -29.25
N ALA A 511 23.09 39.17 -28.66
CA ALA A 511 23.30 39.10 -27.22
C ALA A 511 22.53 40.21 -26.47
N ILE A 512 22.44 41.40 -27.04
CA ILE A 512 21.64 42.50 -26.50
C ILE A 512 20.15 42.13 -26.51
N ALA A 513 19.64 41.59 -27.61
CA ALA A 513 18.24 41.16 -27.73
C ALA A 513 17.91 40.05 -26.73
N GLU A 514 18.76 39.04 -26.59
CA GLU A 514 18.64 37.97 -25.63
C GLU A 514 18.64 38.48 -24.18
N TYR A 515 19.56 39.40 -23.84
CA TYR A 515 19.58 40.00 -22.51
C TYR A 515 18.29 40.77 -22.20
N LYS A 516 17.80 41.58 -23.14
CA LYS A 516 16.54 42.31 -22.98
C LYS A 516 15.36 41.37 -22.83
N HIS A 517 15.32 40.27 -23.61
CA HIS A 517 14.31 39.25 -23.53
C HIS A 517 14.30 38.58 -22.15
N TYR A 518 15.42 38.06 -21.66
CA TYR A 518 15.47 37.39 -20.36
C TYR A 518 15.17 38.35 -19.20
N ARG A 519 15.59 39.60 -19.27
CA ARG A 519 15.21 40.60 -18.26
C ARG A 519 13.70 40.86 -18.23
N LYS A 520 13.08 40.95 -19.40
CA LYS A 520 11.61 41.09 -19.49
C LYS A 520 10.89 39.90 -18.89
N VAL A 521 11.31 38.70 -19.20
CA VAL A 521 10.73 37.49 -18.62
C VAL A 521 10.86 37.45 -17.10
N LEU A 522 12.03 37.85 -16.58
CA LEU A 522 12.28 37.89 -15.14
C LEU A 522 11.46 38.95 -14.38
N SER A 523 11.00 39.99 -15.05
CA SER A 523 10.19 41.05 -14.46
C SER A 523 8.68 40.75 -14.47
N ASP A 524 8.25 39.69 -15.16
CA ASP A 524 6.85 39.34 -15.32
C ASP A 524 6.61 37.88 -14.89
N GLU A 525 5.86 37.69 -13.82
CA GLU A 525 5.46 36.39 -13.28
C GLU A 525 4.64 35.58 -14.30
N ASN A 526 3.80 36.26 -15.08
CA ASN A 526 2.99 35.60 -16.13
C ASN A 526 3.87 35.09 -17.27
N ALA A 527 4.95 35.79 -17.61
CA ALA A 527 5.91 35.31 -18.62
C ALA A 527 6.64 34.04 -18.16
N ILE A 528 6.96 33.91 -16.87
CA ILE A 528 7.54 32.69 -16.31
C ILE A 528 6.48 31.57 -16.35
N LYS A 529 5.23 31.87 -15.99
CA LYS A 529 4.12 30.91 -16.06
C LYS A 529 3.93 30.37 -17.47
N GLU A 530 3.91 31.24 -18.48
CA GLU A 530 3.78 30.82 -19.88
C GLU A 530 4.97 29.98 -20.33
N ALA A 531 6.19 30.31 -19.92
CA ALA A 531 7.37 29.50 -20.21
C ALA A 531 7.26 28.09 -19.58
N ILE A 532 6.67 27.96 -18.39
CA ILE A 532 6.39 26.64 -17.77
C ILE A 532 5.28 25.92 -18.56
N ARG A 533 4.26 26.64 -19.01
CA ARG A 533 3.18 26.11 -19.84
C ARG A 533 3.71 25.54 -21.15
N ASP A 534 4.61 26.24 -21.79
CA ASP A 534 5.25 25.78 -23.04
C ASP A 534 6.11 24.55 -22.82
N ASP A 535 6.84 24.47 -21.70
CA ASP A 535 7.57 23.26 -21.32
C ASP A 535 6.62 22.07 -21.17
N LEU A 536 5.48 22.26 -20.50
CA LEU A 536 4.47 21.20 -20.31
C LEU A 536 3.85 20.75 -21.63
N LYS A 537 3.55 21.68 -22.55
CA LYS A 537 3.04 21.36 -23.90
C LYS A 537 4.08 20.60 -24.74
N ASP A 538 5.34 21.02 -24.67
CA ASP A 538 6.46 20.31 -25.34
C ASP A 538 6.62 18.90 -24.76
N GLY A 539 6.58 18.77 -23.43
CA GLY A 539 6.63 17.48 -22.75
C GLY A 539 5.47 16.57 -23.12
N LEU A 540 4.24 17.11 -23.18
CA LEU A 540 3.05 16.37 -23.60
C LEU A 540 3.20 15.85 -25.04
N LYS A 541 3.69 16.68 -25.94
CA LYS A 541 3.91 16.30 -27.34
C LYS A 541 4.97 15.21 -27.49
N LYS A 542 6.07 15.28 -26.74
CA LYS A 542 7.21 14.34 -26.86
C LYS A 542 7.02 13.05 -26.07
N TYR A 543 6.43 13.14 -24.90
CA TYR A 543 6.41 12.05 -23.89
C TYR A 543 5.01 11.64 -23.45
N GLY A 544 3.96 12.28 -23.96
CA GLY A 544 2.58 11.83 -23.77
C GLY A 544 2.38 10.42 -24.34
N LYS A 545 1.68 9.56 -23.60
CA LYS A 545 1.45 8.16 -23.97
C LYS A 545 -0.01 7.79 -23.75
N PRO A 546 -0.57 6.87 -24.56
CA PRO A 546 -1.85 6.29 -24.24
C PRO A 546 -1.77 5.49 -22.95
N ARG A 547 -2.87 5.39 -22.24
CA ARG A 547 -3.01 4.53 -21.07
C ARG A 547 -2.84 3.07 -21.46
N LEU A 548 -2.07 2.33 -20.66
CA LEU A 548 -1.87 0.89 -20.84
C LEU A 548 -2.72 0.07 -19.87
N ALA A 549 -2.88 0.51 -18.62
CA ALA A 549 -3.73 -0.18 -17.67
C ALA A 549 -5.20 -0.03 -18.02
N ARG A 550 -5.93 -1.15 -18.08
CA ARG A 550 -7.38 -1.19 -18.24
C ARG A 550 -8.03 -1.00 -16.87
N LEU A 551 -8.95 -0.03 -16.76
CA LEU A 551 -9.66 0.27 -15.53
C LEU A 551 -10.97 -0.53 -15.47
N LEU A 552 -11.08 -1.40 -14.50
CA LEU A 552 -12.25 -2.24 -14.26
C LEU A 552 -12.78 -2.00 -12.86
N ASP A 553 -14.03 -2.29 -12.66
CA ASP A 553 -14.70 -2.24 -11.36
C ASP A 553 -15.18 -3.64 -11.01
N LEU A 554 -14.22 -4.53 -10.73
CA LEU A 554 -14.54 -5.89 -10.32
C LEU A 554 -14.84 -5.99 -8.82
N SER A 555 -14.62 -4.91 -8.05
CA SER A 555 -14.85 -4.88 -6.61
C SER A 555 -16.33 -4.85 -6.21
N ALA A 556 -17.25 -4.58 -7.15
CA ALA A 556 -18.69 -4.48 -6.85
C ALA A 556 -19.52 -5.68 -7.34
N ASP A 557 -19.08 -6.37 -8.40
CA ASP A 557 -19.96 -7.34 -9.09
C ASP A 557 -19.28 -8.64 -9.54
N THR A 558 -17.99 -8.83 -9.31
CA THR A 558 -17.35 -10.10 -9.65
C THR A 558 -16.83 -10.74 -8.36
N PRO A 559 -17.47 -11.79 -7.90
CA PRO A 559 -16.99 -12.57 -6.77
C PRO A 559 -15.61 -13.12 -7.13
N ALA A 560 -14.67 -12.86 -6.28
CA ALA A 560 -13.42 -13.54 -6.33
C ALA A 560 -13.64 -14.99 -5.90
N GLY A 561 -14.00 -15.91 -6.81
CA GLY A 561 -14.35 -17.29 -6.66
C GLY A 561 -15.74 -17.62 -7.18
N ASP A 562 -16.00 -18.88 -7.29
CA ASP A 562 -17.33 -19.31 -7.61
C ASP A 562 -18.32 -18.66 -6.62
N PRO A 563 -19.25 -17.80 -7.07
CA PRO A 563 -20.23 -17.17 -6.20
C PRO A 563 -21.12 -18.21 -5.52
N THR A 564 -21.19 -19.43 -6.04
CA THR A 564 -21.99 -20.53 -5.51
C THR A 564 -21.31 -21.28 -4.37
N VAL A 565 -20.00 -21.10 -4.18
CA VAL A 565 -19.28 -21.77 -3.09
C VAL A 565 -19.66 -21.16 -1.76
N SER A 566 -20.36 -21.94 -0.95
CA SER A 566 -20.56 -21.65 0.45
C SER A 566 -19.45 -22.24 1.31
N LYS A 567 -19.18 -21.59 2.41
CA LYS A 567 -18.22 -22.02 3.42
C LYS A 567 -18.81 -21.87 4.80
N LYS A 568 -18.34 -22.72 5.70
CA LYS A 568 -18.72 -22.67 7.10
C LYS A 568 -17.69 -21.89 7.88
N ILE A 569 -18.11 -20.83 8.58
CA ILE A 569 -17.27 -20.05 9.49
C ILE A 569 -17.62 -20.48 10.91
N TYR A 570 -16.61 -20.93 11.63
CA TYR A 570 -16.68 -21.31 13.01
C TYR A 570 -16.02 -20.26 13.88
N TRP A 571 -16.64 -19.88 15.01
CA TRP A 571 -16.02 -18.99 16.00
C TRP A 571 -16.44 -19.38 17.41
N ASN A 572 -15.61 -19.09 18.38
CA ASN A 572 -15.88 -19.40 19.78
C ASN A 572 -15.70 -18.17 20.70
N ALA A 573 -16.03 -18.34 21.95
CA ALA A 573 -15.93 -17.30 22.98
C ALA A 573 -14.48 -16.92 23.29
N ASP A 574 -13.51 -17.82 23.07
CA ASP A 574 -12.07 -17.57 23.27
C ASP A 574 -11.43 -16.73 22.17
N GLY A 575 -12.21 -16.35 21.16
CA GLY A 575 -11.73 -15.44 20.11
C GLY A 575 -11.08 -16.14 18.93
N TYR A 576 -11.30 -17.43 18.75
CA TYR A 576 -10.87 -18.14 17.56
C TYR A 576 -11.95 -18.12 16.48
N MET A 577 -11.50 -17.94 15.25
CA MET A 577 -12.36 -17.95 14.07
C MET A 577 -11.65 -18.71 12.95
N THR A 578 -12.36 -19.64 12.31
CA THR A 578 -11.83 -20.40 11.18
C THR A 578 -12.91 -20.62 10.13
N ALA A 579 -12.54 -20.69 8.87
CA ALA A 579 -13.43 -21.01 7.77
C ALA A 579 -13.02 -22.34 7.14
N THR A 580 -13.99 -23.19 6.83
CA THR A 580 -13.74 -24.45 6.14
C THR A 580 -14.67 -24.59 4.94
N SER A 581 -14.21 -25.25 3.89
CA SER A 581 -15.10 -25.85 2.88
C SER A 581 -15.81 -27.08 3.47
N ASP A 582 -16.89 -27.51 2.84
CA ASP A 582 -17.80 -28.54 3.39
C ASP A 582 -17.16 -29.85 3.89
N ASP A 583 -15.94 -30.18 3.46
CA ASP A 583 -15.35 -31.49 3.71
C ASP A 583 -14.23 -31.54 4.76
N ASP A 584 -13.79 -30.42 5.31
CA ASP A 584 -12.57 -30.38 6.15
C ASP A 584 -12.85 -30.21 7.65
N GLN A 585 -13.71 -31.10 8.23
CA GLN A 585 -13.94 -31.13 9.66
C GLN A 585 -12.72 -31.62 10.47
N LYS A 586 -11.75 -32.30 9.83
CA LYS A 586 -10.52 -32.79 10.50
C LYS A 586 -9.61 -31.64 10.97
N ALA A 587 -9.61 -30.52 10.27
CA ALA A 587 -8.81 -29.36 10.63
C ALA A 587 -9.31 -28.64 11.90
N LEU A 588 -10.52 -28.93 12.33
CA LEU A 588 -11.17 -28.32 13.48
C LEU A 588 -10.90 -29.06 14.80
N ARG A 589 -10.34 -30.27 14.74
CA ARG A 589 -10.07 -31.09 15.97
C ARG A 589 -9.18 -30.32 16.95
N GLY A 590 -9.59 -30.24 18.18
CA GLY A 590 -8.87 -29.61 19.30
C GLY A 590 -8.90 -28.07 19.32
N ARG A 591 -9.68 -27.44 18.42
CA ARG A 591 -9.82 -25.96 18.37
C ARG A 591 -11.25 -25.48 18.63
N LEU A 592 -12.21 -26.41 18.67
CA LEU A 592 -13.60 -26.11 18.91
C LEU A 592 -13.95 -26.51 20.35
N ASP A 593 -14.71 -25.67 21.02
CA ASP A 593 -15.19 -25.85 22.38
C ASP A 593 -16.72 -25.74 22.41
N LYS A 594 -17.30 -25.89 23.59
CA LYS A 594 -18.75 -25.80 23.80
C LYS A 594 -19.37 -24.44 23.46
N THR A 595 -18.51 -23.39 23.30
CA THR A 595 -18.96 -22.05 22.92
C THR A 595 -18.91 -21.83 21.41
N THR A 596 -18.43 -22.80 20.64
CA THR A 596 -18.25 -22.67 19.20
C THR A 596 -19.59 -22.57 18.49
N ARG A 597 -19.69 -21.58 17.64
CA ARG A 597 -20.82 -21.30 16.77
C ARG A 597 -20.40 -21.42 15.32
N MET A 598 -21.37 -21.63 14.45
CA MET A 598 -21.12 -21.73 13.00
C MET A 598 -22.17 -20.95 12.22
N ILE A 599 -21.74 -20.33 11.14
CA ILE A 599 -22.63 -19.85 10.07
C ILE A 599 -22.14 -20.38 8.72
N GLU A 600 -23.07 -20.55 7.80
CA GLU A 600 -22.75 -20.77 6.41
C GLU A 600 -22.89 -19.46 5.65
N VAL A 601 -21.85 -19.10 4.88
CA VAL A 601 -21.81 -17.88 4.11
C VAL A 601 -21.34 -18.19 2.69
N LYS A 602 -21.88 -17.48 1.73
CA LYS A 602 -21.37 -17.48 0.36
C LYS A 602 -20.19 -16.52 0.24
N ASN A 603 -19.34 -16.75 -0.72
CA ASN A 603 -18.24 -15.85 -1.04
C ASN A 603 -18.69 -14.41 -1.27
N THR A 604 -19.89 -14.22 -1.78
CA THR A 604 -20.49 -12.90 -2.08
C THR A 604 -21.09 -12.18 -0.88
N ASP A 605 -21.26 -12.86 0.25
CA ASP A 605 -21.95 -12.29 1.39
C ASP A 605 -21.07 -11.28 2.13
N LYS A 606 -21.69 -10.21 2.60
CA LYS A 606 -21.07 -9.30 3.58
C LYS A 606 -21.47 -9.78 4.97
N ILE A 607 -20.51 -9.81 5.88
CA ILE A 607 -20.68 -10.32 7.22
C ILE A 607 -20.46 -9.18 8.20
N LEU A 608 -21.45 -8.95 9.05
CA LEU A 608 -21.36 -8.00 10.15
C LEU A 608 -20.91 -8.73 11.42
N LEU A 609 -19.73 -8.40 11.92
CA LEU A 609 -19.26 -8.81 13.24
C LEU A 609 -19.74 -7.83 14.30
N ILE A 610 -20.24 -8.36 15.42
CA ILE A 610 -20.70 -7.56 16.55
C ILE A 610 -20.06 -8.10 17.82
N SER A 611 -19.38 -7.23 18.57
CA SER A 611 -18.69 -7.61 19.79
C SER A 611 -19.61 -7.55 21.02
N ASN A 612 -19.20 -8.19 22.11
CA ASN A 612 -19.83 -8.11 23.42
C ASN A 612 -19.87 -6.69 24.00
N THR A 613 -19.05 -5.78 23.49
CA THR A 613 -19.04 -4.35 23.86
C THR A 613 -19.89 -3.47 22.95
N GLY A 614 -20.57 -4.07 21.96
CA GLY A 614 -21.39 -3.37 20.97
C GLY A 614 -20.64 -2.71 19.83
N LEU A 615 -19.34 -2.98 19.66
CA LEU A 615 -18.58 -2.57 18.48
C LEU A 615 -18.95 -3.41 17.26
N ILE A 616 -18.88 -2.83 16.09
CA ILE A 616 -19.17 -3.51 14.82
C ILE A 616 -17.99 -3.46 13.85
N LYS A 617 -17.86 -4.49 13.04
CA LYS A 617 -16.90 -4.57 11.92
C LYS A 617 -17.57 -5.29 10.75
N LEU A 618 -17.44 -4.71 9.57
CA LEU A 618 -17.94 -5.32 8.33
C LEU A 618 -16.79 -6.06 7.64
N LEU A 619 -17.03 -7.32 7.28
CA LEU A 619 -16.11 -8.15 6.52
C LEU A 619 -16.81 -8.67 5.26
N ASP A 620 -16.03 -8.90 4.21
CA ASP A 620 -16.50 -9.60 3.02
C ASP A 620 -16.35 -11.13 3.22
N GLY A 621 -17.27 -11.92 2.71
CA GLY A 621 -17.18 -13.37 2.73
C GLY A 621 -15.87 -13.91 2.14
N PHE A 622 -15.27 -13.15 1.22
CA PHE A 622 -13.94 -13.40 0.67
C PHE A 622 -12.78 -13.20 1.65
N ALA A 623 -12.96 -12.47 2.74
CA ALA A 623 -11.92 -12.31 3.76
C ALA A 623 -11.58 -13.64 4.45
N PHE A 624 -12.45 -14.61 4.33
CA PHE A 624 -12.28 -15.96 4.86
C PHE A 624 -11.85 -16.89 3.72
N ASN A 625 -10.57 -16.98 3.46
CA ASN A 625 -10.05 -17.98 2.53
C ASN A 625 -10.22 -19.38 3.10
N ALA A 626 -10.64 -20.33 2.25
CA ALA A 626 -10.90 -21.72 2.59
C ALA A 626 -9.65 -22.54 2.99
N THR A 627 -8.57 -21.91 3.34
CA THR A 627 -7.40 -22.53 3.92
C THR A 627 -7.43 -22.32 5.41
N THR A 628 -7.58 -23.35 6.16
CA THR A 628 -7.35 -23.66 7.58
C THR A 628 -6.58 -22.65 8.47
N ALA A 629 -6.45 -21.39 8.08
CA ALA A 629 -5.84 -20.36 8.90
C ALA A 629 -6.84 -19.94 9.98
N THR A 630 -6.62 -20.38 11.21
CA THR A 630 -7.31 -19.85 12.37
C THR A 630 -6.86 -18.42 12.58
N ILE A 631 -7.82 -17.49 12.54
CA ILE A 631 -7.58 -16.07 12.82
C ILE A 631 -8.06 -15.82 14.24
N SER A 632 -7.21 -15.27 15.11
CA SER A 632 -7.67 -14.81 16.42
C SER A 632 -8.32 -13.43 16.29
N PHE A 633 -9.28 -13.10 17.16
CA PHE A 633 -9.86 -11.76 17.22
C PHE A 633 -8.82 -10.70 17.60
N GLU A 634 -7.75 -11.07 18.30
CA GLU A 634 -6.62 -10.20 18.59
C GLU A 634 -5.88 -9.76 17.32
N GLN A 635 -5.70 -10.68 16.36
CA GLN A 635 -5.06 -10.36 15.07
C GLN A 635 -5.85 -9.36 14.24
N ILE A 636 -7.17 -9.32 14.40
CA ILE A 636 -8.02 -8.33 13.74
C ILE A 636 -8.33 -7.13 14.64
N ALA A 637 -7.72 -7.04 15.83
CA ALA A 637 -7.91 -5.98 16.83
C ALA A 637 -9.40 -5.76 17.15
N PHE A 638 -10.14 -6.85 17.40
CA PHE A 638 -11.57 -6.82 17.67
C PHE A 638 -11.90 -7.56 18.97
N PRO A 639 -12.80 -7.04 19.85
CA PRO A 639 -13.19 -7.71 21.08
C PRO A 639 -13.97 -9.02 20.82
N GLN A 640 -14.26 -9.76 21.89
CA GLN A 640 -15.05 -10.98 21.82
C GLN A 640 -16.34 -10.80 21.00
N VAL A 641 -16.54 -11.64 19.99
CA VAL A 641 -17.66 -11.57 19.06
C VAL A 641 -18.85 -12.34 19.63
N VAL A 642 -20.00 -11.69 19.67
CA VAL A 642 -21.28 -12.29 20.07
C VAL A 642 -22.27 -12.43 18.91
N GLY A 643 -22.01 -11.75 17.80
CA GLY A 643 -22.84 -11.82 16.60
C GLY A 643 -22.00 -11.88 15.32
N PHE A 644 -22.28 -12.89 14.52
CA PHE A 644 -21.87 -13.04 13.12
C PHE A 644 -23.14 -13.00 12.27
N VAL A 645 -23.34 -11.93 11.52
CA VAL A 645 -24.60 -11.74 10.79
C VAL A 645 -24.31 -11.56 9.31
N PRO A 646 -24.66 -12.54 8.46
CA PRO A 646 -24.62 -12.35 7.01
C PRO A 646 -25.65 -11.29 6.59
N ILE A 647 -25.23 -10.34 5.80
CA ILE A 647 -26.12 -9.28 5.30
C ILE A 647 -26.81 -9.77 4.03
N SER A 648 -28.11 -10.01 4.12
CA SER A 648 -28.97 -10.32 2.98
C SER A 648 -29.95 -9.18 2.70
N LYS A 649 -30.58 -9.20 1.54
CA LYS A 649 -31.63 -8.24 1.18
C LYS A 649 -32.87 -8.33 2.09
N GLU A 650 -33.05 -9.49 2.73
CA GLU A 650 -34.19 -9.77 3.60
C GLU A 650 -33.96 -9.35 5.04
N LEU A 651 -32.68 -9.11 5.42
CA LEU A 651 -32.32 -8.67 6.76
C LEU A 651 -32.71 -7.21 6.96
N THR A 652 -33.66 -6.96 7.85
CA THR A 652 -34.21 -5.61 8.07
C THR A 652 -33.75 -4.99 9.38
N HIS A 653 -33.65 -5.79 10.45
CA HIS A 653 -33.31 -5.31 11.79
C HIS A 653 -32.38 -6.28 12.50
N LEU A 654 -31.74 -5.79 13.55
CA LEU A 654 -31.04 -6.62 14.53
C LEU A 654 -31.71 -6.43 15.90
N ALA A 655 -32.09 -7.50 16.56
CA ALA A 655 -32.46 -7.45 17.98
C ALA A 655 -31.21 -7.68 18.84
N LEU A 656 -30.95 -6.76 19.74
CA LEU A 656 -29.82 -6.75 20.65
C LEU A 656 -30.28 -7.04 22.05
N ILE A 657 -29.66 -8.01 22.72
CA ILE A 657 -30.00 -8.44 24.07
C ILE A 657 -28.75 -8.36 24.94
N THR A 658 -28.86 -7.73 26.12
CA THR A 658 -27.76 -7.64 27.08
C THR A 658 -27.82 -8.72 28.16
N SER A 659 -26.68 -8.94 28.81
CA SER A 659 -26.58 -9.92 29.89
C SER A 659 -27.44 -9.58 31.12
N ALA A 660 -27.78 -8.31 31.30
CA ALA A 660 -28.69 -7.80 32.34
C ALA A 660 -30.16 -7.76 31.91
N GLY A 661 -30.50 -8.29 30.72
CA GLY A 661 -31.87 -8.41 30.23
C GLY A 661 -32.46 -7.14 29.61
N TYR A 662 -31.62 -6.19 29.16
CA TYR A 662 -32.10 -5.13 28.31
C TYR A 662 -32.14 -5.57 26.86
N GLY A 663 -33.15 -5.05 26.12
CA GLY A 663 -33.33 -5.40 24.72
C GLY A 663 -33.82 -4.24 23.87
N LYS A 664 -33.37 -4.21 22.60
CA LYS A 664 -33.86 -3.29 21.57
C LYS A 664 -33.76 -3.90 20.19
N MET A 665 -34.52 -3.41 19.27
CA MET A 665 -34.28 -3.57 17.83
C MET A 665 -33.59 -2.34 17.25
N ILE A 666 -32.75 -2.54 16.25
CA ILE A 666 -32.11 -1.49 15.48
C ILE A 666 -32.26 -1.78 13.99
N GLU A 667 -32.58 -0.79 13.18
CA GLU A 667 -32.65 -0.94 11.74
C GLU A 667 -31.28 -1.19 11.12
N LEU A 668 -31.17 -2.08 10.14
CA LEU A 668 -29.91 -2.42 9.50
C LEU A 668 -29.26 -1.20 8.84
N ASP A 669 -30.05 -0.34 8.18
CA ASP A 669 -29.54 0.88 7.56
C ASP A 669 -28.87 1.81 8.58
N ASP A 670 -29.42 1.87 9.79
CA ASP A 670 -28.84 2.67 10.86
C ASP A 670 -27.51 2.06 11.38
N VAL A 671 -27.42 0.74 11.39
CA VAL A 671 -26.16 0.03 11.71
C VAL A 671 -25.09 0.30 10.66
N LEU A 672 -25.42 0.27 9.38
CA LEU A 672 -24.48 0.39 8.28
C LEU A 672 -24.02 1.82 7.96
N LYS A 673 -24.71 2.85 8.44
CA LYS A 673 -24.31 4.27 8.26
C LYS A 673 -22.92 4.60 8.82
N SER A 674 -22.42 3.84 9.79
CA SER A 674 -21.07 4.02 10.33
C SER A 674 -20.54 2.72 10.93
N THR A 675 -19.55 2.14 10.31
CA THR A 675 -18.89 0.90 10.75
C THR A 675 -17.84 1.09 11.85
N LYS A 676 -17.66 2.31 12.36
CA LYS A 676 -16.60 2.66 13.34
C LYS A 676 -17.13 2.95 14.74
N SER A 677 -18.42 2.83 15.00
CA SER A 677 -18.99 3.20 16.29
C SER A 677 -19.81 2.09 16.90
N LYS A 678 -20.01 2.16 18.23
CA LYS A 678 -20.88 1.27 18.96
C LYS A 678 -22.33 1.38 18.49
N ILE A 679 -23.02 0.25 18.41
CA ILE A 679 -24.45 0.19 18.10
C ILE A 679 -25.34 0.25 19.36
N ILE A 680 -24.73 0.11 20.54
CA ILE A 680 -25.41 0.17 21.84
C ILE A 680 -24.43 0.72 22.89
N ASN A 681 -24.88 1.58 23.79
CA ASN A 681 -24.13 1.98 24.97
C ASN A 681 -24.52 1.09 26.15
N LEU A 682 -23.55 0.35 26.65
CA LEU A 682 -23.72 -0.58 27.76
C LEU A 682 -23.23 0.03 29.07
N PRO A 683 -23.88 -0.20 30.21
CA PRO A 683 -23.32 0.02 31.54
C PRO A 683 -21.96 -0.71 31.71
N ALA A 684 -21.17 -0.29 32.68
CA ALA A 684 -19.81 -0.83 32.87
C ALA A 684 -19.78 -2.33 33.22
N ASP A 685 -20.80 -2.80 33.88
CA ASP A 685 -21.01 -4.17 34.38
C ASP A 685 -21.84 -5.05 33.43
N ASP A 686 -22.40 -4.49 32.34
CA ASP A 686 -23.24 -5.22 31.39
C ASP A 686 -22.51 -5.46 30.06
N LYS A 687 -22.87 -6.55 29.38
CA LYS A 687 -22.32 -6.95 28.08
C LYS A 687 -23.46 -7.33 27.14
N LEU A 688 -23.20 -7.19 25.85
CA LEU A 688 -24.10 -7.75 24.85
C LEU A 688 -24.01 -9.29 24.90
N ALA A 689 -25.12 -9.97 25.18
CA ALA A 689 -25.20 -11.43 25.30
C ALA A 689 -25.67 -12.10 24.01
N GLY A 690 -26.47 -11.39 23.20
CA GLY A 690 -27.02 -11.95 21.99
C GLY A 690 -27.33 -10.89 20.94
N VAL A 691 -27.14 -11.29 19.68
CA VAL A 691 -27.55 -10.54 18.49
C VAL A 691 -28.38 -11.44 17.63
N VAL A 692 -29.61 -11.03 17.38
CA VAL A 692 -30.59 -11.85 16.66
C VAL A 692 -30.95 -11.12 15.36
N PRO A 693 -30.61 -11.69 14.18
CA PRO A 693 -30.98 -11.12 12.89
C PRO A 693 -32.48 -11.29 12.63
N ILE A 694 -33.15 -10.24 12.16
CA ILE A 694 -34.58 -10.22 11.83
C ILE A 694 -34.74 -10.08 10.31
N TYR A 695 -35.33 -11.12 9.71
CA TYR A 695 -35.57 -11.19 8.26
C TYR A 695 -37.06 -10.94 7.98
N GLY A 696 -37.38 -9.83 7.32
CA GLY A 696 -38.73 -9.51 6.84
C GLY A 696 -39.71 -9.21 7.95
N LYS A 697 -40.61 -10.16 8.31
CA LYS A 697 -41.67 -9.96 9.28
C LYS A 697 -41.14 -9.79 10.70
N LYS A 698 -41.76 -8.88 11.46
CA LYS A 698 -41.43 -8.62 12.86
C LYS A 698 -42.12 -9.59 13.84
N ASP A 699 -42.62 -10.71 13.35
CA ASP A 699 -43.32 -11.69 14.15
C ASP A 699 -42.35 -12.78 14.61
N GLY A 700 -42.24 -13.03 15.87
CA GLY A 700 -41.39 -14.09 16.38
C GLY A 700 -41.28 -14.11 17.90
N LEU A 701 -40.73 -15.18 18.40
CA LEU A 701 -40.43 -15.38 19.79
C LEU A 701 -38.92 -15.28 20.01
N ILE A 702 -38.51 -14.40 20.91
CA ILE A 702 -37.11 -14.36 21.38
C ILE A 702 -36.97 -15.26 22.58
N VAL A 703 -36.04 -16.19 22.48
CA VAL A 703 -35.66 -17.13 23.54
C VAL A 703 -34.29 -16.73 24.08
N MET A 704 -34.17 -16.60 25.39
CA MET A 704 -32.94 -16.17 26.06
C MET A 704 -32.54 -17.23 27.09
N ALA A 705 -31.37 -17.80 26.92
CA ALA A 705 -30.82 -18.82 27.80
C ALA A 705 -30.05 -18.20 28.96
N ALA A 706 -30.33 -18.64 30.16
CA ALA A 706 -29.64 -18.28 31.39
C ALA A 706 -29.45 -19.54 32.22
N ASN A 707 -28.21 -19.96 32.45
CA ASN A 707 -27.84 -21.15 33.21
C ASN A 707 -28.83 -22.34 33.12
N ASP A 708 -29.80 -22.38 34.08
CA ASP A 708 -30.81 -23.41 34.22
C ASP A 708 -32.22 -22.97 33.78
N ARG A 709 -32.36 -21.76 33.23
CA ARG A 709 -33.65 -21.18 32.85
C ARG A 709 -33.65 -20.67 31.44
N MET A 710 -34.76 -20.92 30.75
CA MET A 710 -35.01 -20.37 29.42
C MET A 710 -36.11 -19.30 29.55
N TYR A 711 -35.74 -18.05 29.34
CA TYR A 711 -36.70 -16.96 29.25
C TYR A 711 -37.17 -16.79 27.80
N TYR A 712 -38.44 -16.41 27.63
CA TYR A 712 -39.00 -16.17 26.31
C TYR A 712 -39.92 -14.94 26.32
N THR A 713 -39.95 -14.22 25.22
CA THR A 713 -40.82 -13.06 25.01
C THR A 713 -41.09 -12.85 23.54
N LYS A 714 -42.19 -12.12 23.25
CA LYS A 714 -42.46 -11.75 21.86
C LYS A 714 -41.48 -10.69 21.34
N LEU A 715 -41.16 -10.75 20.05
CA LEU A 715 -40.30 -9.78 19.41
C LEU A 715 -40.90 -8.36 19.46
N GLU A 716 -42.24 -8.23 19.48
CA GLU A 716 -42.98 -6.96 19.61
C GLU A 716 -42.64 -6.16 20.88
N GLU A 717 -42.15 -6.82 21.93
CA GLU A 717 -41.76 -6.19 23.20
C GLU A 717 -40.43 -5.43 23.09
N PHE A 718 -39.69 -5.61 22.01
CA PHE A 718 -38.39 -4.92 21.74
C PHE A 718 -38.62 -3.59 21.02
N PRO A 719 -38.30 -2.45 21.66
CA PRO A 719 -38.46 -1.16 21.02
C PRO A 719 -37.48 -0.99 19.86
N ILE A 720 -37.92 -0.38 18.75
CA ILE A 720 -37.04 0.03 17.67
C ILE A 720 -36.38 1.35 18.08
N LEU A 721 -35.09 1.33 18.31
CA LEU A 721 -34.32 2.45 18.79
C LEU A 721 -33.07 2.66 17.96
N LYS A 722 -32.62 3.92 17.90
CA LYS A 722 -31.40 4.30 17.20
C LYS A 722 -30.14 3.82 17.92
N ARG A 723 -28.99 3.98 17.23
CA ARG A 723 -27.67 3.69 17.81
C ARG A 723 -27.53 4.35 19.18
N GLN A 724 -26.66 3.77 20.01
CA GLN A 724 -26.31 4.23 21.34
C GLN A 724 -27.39 4.06 22.41
N ALA A 725 -28.68 3.96 22.12
CA ALA A 725 -29.69 3.66 23.10
C ALA A 725 -29.47 2.27 23.70
N LEU A 726 -29.62 2.11 25.03
CA LEU A 726 -29.46 0.83 25.72
C LEU A 726 -30.61 -0.14 25.41
N GLY A 727 -31.83 0.39 25.27
CA GLY A 727 -33.04 -0.40 25.13
C GLY A 727 -33.89 -0.41 26.39
N ASN A 728 -35.00 -1.16 26.32
CA ASN A 728 -35.89 -1.36 27.48
C ASN A 728 -35.44 -2.59 28.26
N ARG A 729 -35.72 -2.62 29.54
CA ARG A 729 -35.54 -3.79 30.39
C ARG A 729 -36.63 -4.83 30.11
N ILE A 730 -36.31 -5.82 29.29
CA ILE A 730 -37.24 -6.90 28.90
C ILE A 730 -37.39 -7.92 30.02
N ILE A 731 -36.27 -8.19 30.70
CA ILE A 731 -36.23 -9.14 31.82
C ILE A 731 -35.50 -8.47 32.99
N LYS A 732 -35.95 -8.70 34.21
CA LYS A 732 -35.25 -8.25 35.41
C LYS A 732 -34.35 -9.38 35.95
N VAL A 733 -33.10 -9.37 35.52
CA VAL A 733 -32.04 -10.29 35.95
C VAL A 733 -30.78 -9.50 36.29
N ASP A 734 -29.84 -10.12 36.99
CA ASP A 734 -28.56 -9.52 37.29
C ASP A 734 -27.64 -9.53 36.05
N PRO A 735 -26.68 -8.58 35.93
CA PRO A 735 -25.70 -8.58 34.86
C PRO A 735 -24.94 -9.93 34.80
N GLY A 736 -24.74 -10.43 33.58
CA GLY A 736 -24.10 -11.74 33.35
C GLY A 736 -25.04 -12.93 33.37
N THR A 737 -26.35 -12.75 33.72
CA THR A 737 -27.30 -13.85 33.77
C THR A 737 -27.67 -14.39 32.40
N ILE A 738 -27.98 -13.51 31.40
CA ILE A 738 -28.28 -13.96 30.05
C ILE A 738 -26.98 -14.27 29.31
N GLN A 739 -26.87 -15.47 28.80
CA GLN A 739 -25.69 -15.93 28.09
C GLN A 739 -25.90 -15.97 26.58
N HIS A 740 -27.09 -16.35 26.12
CA HIS A 740 -27.40 -16.48 24.70
C HIS A 740 -28.83 -16.05 24.39
N ALA A 741 -29.09 -15.63 23.15
CA ALA A 741 -30.42 -15.33 22.66
C ALA A 741 -30.62 -15.85 21.24
N PHE A 742 -31.84 -16.33 20.98
CA PHE A 742 -32.20 -16.91 19.68
C PHE A 742 -33.55 -16.34 19.23
N LEU A 743 -33.72 -16.19 17.90
CA LEU A 743 -35.02 -15.89 17.31
C LEU A 743 -35.69 -17.16 16.81
N MET A 744 -36.95 -17.27 17.14
CA MET A 744 -37.81 -18.29 16.58
C MET A 744 -38.84 -17.60 15.66
N THR A 745 -38.69 -17.79 14.36
CA THR A 745 -39.62 -17.26 13.36
C THR A 745 -40.50 -18.35 12.77
N GLY A 746 -41.72 -18.01 12.52
CA GLY A 746 -42.71 -18.88 11.90
C GLY A 746 -43.57 -19.65 12.87
N PRO A 747 -44.62 -20.32 12.41
CA PRO A 747 -45.51 -21.14 13.22
C PRO A 747 -44.80 -22.45 13.61
N ALA A 748 -43.90 -22.34 14.58
CA ALA A 748 -43.32 -23.53 15.17
C ALA A 748 -44.31 -24.04 16.23
N ASP A 749 -44.88 -25.20 15.99
CA ASP A 749 -45.75 -25.85 17.01
C ASP A 749 -44.98 -26.25 18.25
N TYR A 750 -43.67 -26.49 18.10
CA TYR A 750 -42.82 -26.96 19.17
C TYR A 750 -41.45 -26.30 19.21
N ILE A 751 -40.89 -26.16 20.42
CA ILE A 751 -39.54 -25.70 20.68
C ILE A 751 -38.75 -26.89 21.23
N MET A 752 -37.67 -27.27 20.56
CA MET A 752 -36.73 -28.22 21.10
C MET A 752 -35.59 -27.46 21.79
N ILE A 753 -35.42 -27.70 23.07
CA ILE A 753 -34.35 -27.18 23.89
C ILE A 753 -33.33 -28.28 24.08
N TYR A 754 -32.06 -28.03 23.83
CA TYR A 754 -31.03 -29.04 24.05
C TYR A 754 -29.94 -28.49 25.00
N GLY A 755 -29.39 -29.39 25.77
CA GLY A 755 -28.42 -29.12 26.80
C GLY A 755 -27.22 -30.06 26.72
N GLU A 756 -26.29 -29.89 27.66
CA GLU A 756 -25.11 -30.76 27.78
C GLU A 756 -25.49 -32.26 27.82
N PHE A 757 -24.58 -33.09 27.29
CA PHE A 757 -24.74 -34.56 27.28
C PHE A 757 -25.96 -35.08 26.53
N GLY A 758 -26.47 -34.34 25.53
CA GLY A 758 -27.55 -34.81 24.68
C GLY A 758 -28.91 -34.78 25.34
N TYR A 759 -29.10 -34.04 26.41
CA TYR A 759 -30.44 -33.82 26.98
C TYR A 759 -31.25 -32.92 26.06
N VAL A 760 -32.46 -33.33 25.77
CA VAL A 760 -33.42 -32.60 24.94
C VAL A 760 -34.74 -32.47 25.67
N LYS A 761 -35.33 -31.28 25.68
CA LYS A 761 -36.67 -31.00 26.15
C LYS A 761 -37.46 -30.36 25.01
N VAL A 762 -38.67 -30.88 24.77
CA VAL A 762 -39.59 -30.31 23.78
C VAL A 762 -40.70 -29.57 24.49
N VAL A 763 -41.04 -28.38 24.02
CA VAL A 763 -42.09 -27.53 24.57
C VAL A 763 -43.07 -27.19 23.44
N ASP A 764 -44.38 -27.30 23.71
CA ASP A 764 -45.38 -26.82 22.77
C ASP A 764 -45.46 -25.29 22.83
N ALA A 765 -45.09 -24.65 21.74
CA ALA A 765 -45.02 -23.20 21.66
C ALA A 765 -46.41 -22.53 21.75
N ARG A 766 -47.45 -23.26 21.39
CA ARG A 766 -48.87 -22.77 21.45
C ARG A 766 -49.38 -22.64 22.88
N LEU A 767 -48.82 -23.44 23.81
CA LEU A 767 -49.18 -23.47 25.21
C LEU A 767 -48.38 -22.51 26.10
N LEU A 768 -47.43 -21.78 25.53
CA LEU A 768 -46.64 -20.81 26.26
C LEU A 768 -47.52 -19.64 26.75
N LYS A 769 -47.48 -19.38 28.07
CA LYS A 769 -48.22 -18.27 28.69
C LYS A 769 -47.36 -17.00 28.69
N PHE A 770 -47.82 -15.96 28.01
CA PHE A 770 -47.15 -14.67 27.99
C PHE A 770 -47.73 -13.75 29.07
N ASN A 771 -46.87 -13.19 29.91
CA ASN A 771 -47.23 -12.17 30.88
C ASN A 771 -46.86 -10.81 30.34
N LYS A 772 -47.83 -9.85 30.29
CA LYS A 772 -47.64 -8.49 29.75
C LYS A 772 -46.54 -7.64 30.43
N ARG A 773 -45.92 -8.07 31.48
CA ARG A 773 -44.93 -7.31 32.27
C ARG A 773 -43.71 -8.11 32.75
N LYS A 774 -43.63 -9.41 32.49
CA LYS A 774 -42.48 -10.24 32.89
C LYS A 774 -42.25 -11.30 31.82
N ALA A 775 -41.02 -11.47 31.39
CA ALA A 775 -40.70 -12.63 30.58
C ALA A 775 -41.03 -13.91 31.35
N ALA A 776 -41.76 -14.80 30.74
CA ALA A 776 -41.99 -16.11 31.26
C ALA A 776 -40.71 -16.95 31.15
N TYR A 777 -40.53 -17.92 32.00
CA TYR A 777 -39.40 -18.84 31.94
C TYR A 777 -39.82 -20.28 32.09
N ILE A 778 -38.99 -21.16 31.58
CA ILE A 778 -39.07 -22.61 31.75
C ILE A 778 -37.87 -23.04 32.56
N ASP A 779 -38.11 -23.71 33.68
CA ASP A 779 -37.04 -24.25 34.51
C ASP A 779 -36.57 -25.59 33.93
N LEU A 780 -35.28 -25.76 33.79
CA LEU A 780 -34.65 -26.97 33.25
C LEU A 780 -33.92 -27.80 34.31
N SER A 781 -34.20 -27.51 35.59
CA SER A 781 -33.74 -28.31 36.73
C SER A 781 -32.22 -28.50 36.75
N GLY A 782 -31.45 -27.44 36.72
CA GLY A 782 -29.98 -27.45 36.88
C GLY A 782 -29.19 -28.00 35.70
N LYS A 783 -29.76 -28.03 34.51
CA LYS A 783 -29.03 -28.41 33.27
C LYS A 783 -28.68 -27.18 32.45
N GLU A 784 -27.43 -27.08 32.04
CA GLU A 784 -26.97 -25.98 31.17
C GLU A 784 -27.65 -26.08 29.81
N ILE A 785 -28.24 -24.96 29.35
CA ILE A 785 -28.89 -24.87 28.05
C ILE A 785 -27.85 -24.46 27.02
N MET A 786 -27.70 -25.32 26.01
CA MET A 786 -26.78 -25.06 24.90
C MET A 786 -27.47 -24.40 23.73
N GLY A 787 -28.78 -24.59 23.57
CA GLY A 787 -29.54 -23.95 22.53
C GLY A 787 -31.02 -24.34 22.51
N ALA A 788 -31.75 -23.65 21.61
CA ALA A 788 -33.15 -23.95 21.35
C ALA A 788 -33.44 -23.79 19.85
N ILE A 789 -34.21 -24.70 19.29
CA ILE A 789 -34.65 -24.65 17.91
C ILE A 789 -36.15 -24.81 17.78
N PRO A 790 -36.81 -24.13 16.84
CA PRO A 790 -38.18 -24.43 16.49
C PRO A 790 -38.27 -25.75 15.72
N ILE A 791 -39.26 -26.56 16.06
CA ILE A 791 -39.58 -27.80 15.36
C ILE A 791 -40.92 -27.63 14.66
N ASP A 792 -40.93 -27.92 13.39
CA ASP A 792 -42.14 -28.08 12.58
C ASP A 792 -42.39 -29.60 12.38
N PRO A 793 -43.59 -30.10 12.54
CA PRO A 793 -43.92 -31.50 12.29
C PRO A 793 -43.56 -32.02 10.90
N GLN A 794 -43.45 -31.09 9.92
CA GLN A 794 -43.07 -31.43 8.53
C GLN A 794 -41.57 -31.45 8.30
N HIS A 795 -40.75 -30.92 9.24
CA HIS A 795 -39.29 -30.81 9.07
C HIS A 795 -38.58 -31.42 10.28
N MET A 796 -38.05 -32.61 10.10
CA MET A 796 -37.36 -33.33 11.15
C MET A 796 -35.96 -32.75 11.41
N PRO A 797 -35.60 -32.54 12.69
CA PRO A 797 -34.24 -32.11 13.02
C PRO A 797 -33.26 -33.28 12.88
N TYR A 798 -32.09 -33.01 12.31
CA TYR A 798 -30.99 -33.94 12.25
C TYR A 798 -29.99 -33.62 13.37
N ILE A 799 -29.57 -34.65 14.09
CA ILE A 799 -28.55 -34.52 15.13
C ILE A 799 -27.30 -35.24 14.69
N TYR A 800 -26.19 -34.52 14.73
CA TYR A 800 -24.89 -35.04 14.37
C TYR A 800 -24.08 -35.38 15.61
N ARG A 801 -23.47 -36.58 15.62
CA ARG A 801 -22.56 -37.02 16.67
C ARG A 801 -21.14 -36.48 16.41
N ASP A 802 -20.31 -36.51 17.48
CA ASP A 802 -18.91 -36.08 17.42
C ASP A 802 -17.99 -37.02 16.61
N GLU A 803 -18.41 -38.20 16.29
CA GLU A 803 -17.61 -39.17 15.57
C GLU A 803 -17.61 -38.86 14.06
N LEU A 804 -16.43 -38.72 13.51
CA LEU A 804 -16.20 -38.55 12.06
C LEU A 804 -16.83 -39.72 11.29
N GLY A 805 -17.75 -39.41 10.38
CA GLY A 805 -18.37 -40.40 9.50
C GLY A 805 -19.65 -41.02 10.04
N SER A 806 -20.16 -40.56 11.19
CA SER A 806 -21.48 -41.02 11.66
C SER A 806 -22.60 -40.42 10.81
N GLU A 807 -23.55 -41.24 10.39
CA GLU A 807 -24.75 -40.77 9.71
C GLU A 807 -25.59 -39.88 10.66
N PRO A 808 -26.32 -38.87 10.13
CA PRO A 808 -27.23 -38.08 10.95
C PRO A 808 -28.34 -38.91 11.58
N PHE A 809 -28.60 -38.68 12.86
CA PHE A 809 -29.65 -39.34 13.59
C PHE A 809 -30.98 -38.63 13.35
N ASN A 810 -31.96 -39.35 12.83
CA ASN A 810 -33.34 -38.86 12.72
C ASN A 810 -34.05 -39.08 14.05
N ILE A 811 -34.63 -38.01 14.60
CA ILE A 811 -35.50 -38.11 15.77
C ILE A 811 -36.93 -38.05 15.29
N GLU A 812 -37.68 -39.12 15.53
CA GLU A 812 -39.12 -39.12 15.26
C GLU A 812 -39.84 -38.18 16.22
N ILE A 813 -40.26 -37.03 15.72
CA ILE A 813 -40.99 -36.00 16.48
C ILE A 813 -42.27 -36.62 17.11
N GLY A 814 -42.92 -37.53 16.41
CA GLY A 814 -44.12 -38.21 16.92
C GLY A 814 -43.93 -38.91 18.26
N ASN A 815 -42.75 -39.45 18.53
CA ASN A 815 -42.44 -40.06 19.81
C ASN A 815 -42.15 -39.06 20.93
N MET A 816 -41.65 -37.88 20.58
CA MET A 816 -41.36 -36.80 21.54
C MET A 816 -42.64 -36.07 21.99
N VAL A 817 -43.59 -35.88 21.08
CA VAL A 817 -44.86 -35.20 21.35
C VAL A 817 -45.75 -35.96 22.36
N LYS A 818 -45.65 -37.28 22.42
CA LYS A 818 -46.41 -38.13 23.39
C LYS A 818 -46.13 -37.81 24.85
N PHE A 819 -45.09 -37.10 25.18
CA PHE A 819 -44.65 -36.79 26.54
C PHE A 819 -44.88 -35.33 26.94
N ILE A 820 -45.59 -34.55 26.14
CA ILE A 820 -45.92 -33.15 26.44
C ILE A 820 -47.11 -33.12 27.40
N GLN A 821 -46.95 -32.45 28.56
CA GLN A 821 -48.00 -32.25 29.53
C GLN A 821 -48.99 -31.16 29.09
N SER A 822 -50.14 -31.09 29.78
CA SER A 822 -51.18 -30.09 29.51
C SER A 822 -50.73 -28.63 29.72
N ASP A 823 -49.63 -28.41 30.43
CA ASP A 823 -48.99 -27.12 30.62
C ASP A 823 -47.98 -26.76 29.49
N GLY A 824 -47.83 -27.62 28.49
CA GLY A 824 -46.90 -27.45 27.38
C GLY A 824 -45.47 -27.90 27.66
N THR A 825 -45.22 -28.46 28.85
CA THR A 825 -43.88 -28.95 29.22
C THR A 825 -43.73 -30.43 29.02
N CYS A 826 -42.59 -30.91 28.58
CA CYS A 826 -42.28 -32.33 28.51
C CYS A 826 -41.63 -32.79 29.82
N THR A 827 -42.22 -33.80 30.49
CA THR A 827 -41.67 -34.34 31.75
C THR A 827 -40.54 -35.31 31.57
N THR A 828 -40.33 -35.83 30.39
CA THR A 828 -39.34 -36.88 30.14
C THR A 828 -38.10 -36.26 29.47
N LYS A 829 -36.95 -36.44 30.12
CA LYS A 829 -35.67 -36.12 29.55
C LYS A 829 -35.28 -37.20 28.55
N PHE A 830 -35.31 -36.88 27.26
CA PHE A 830 -34.84 -37.84 26.27
C PHE A 830 -33.33 -37.86 26.27
N ARG A 831 -32.74 -39.03 26.48
CA ARG A 831 -31.34 -39.28 26.17
C ARG A 831 -31.28 -39.76 24.73
N ILE A 832 -30.55 -39.06 23.89
CA ILE A 832 -30.33 -39.47 22.52
C ILE A 832 -29.35 -40.64 22.52
N GLY A 833 -29.87 -41.85 22.49
CA GLY A 833 -29.14 -43.12 22.46
C GLY A 833 -28.63 -43.63 23.80
N THR A 834 -28.57 -44.98 23.95
CA THR A 834 -28.21 -45.67 25.17
C THR A 834 -26.71 -45.81 25.44
N SER A 835 -25.84 -45.31 24.55
CA SER A 835 -24.40 -45.48 24.65
C SER A 835 -23.58 -44.21 24.44
N ILE A 836 -24.16 -43.02 24.58
CA ILE A 836 -23.48 -41.80 24.22
C ILE A 836 -22.87 -41.16 25.47
N SER A 837 -21.58 -41.36 25.62
CA SER A 837 -20.64 -40.52 26.34
C SER A 837 -20.24 -39.29 25.51
N THR A 838 -20.65 -39.18 24.24
CA THR A 838 -20.29 -38.13 23.30
C THR A 838 -21.39 -37.07 23.15
N PRO A 839 -21.07 -35.81 23.21
CA PRO A 839 -22.06 -34.72 23.16
C PRO A 839 -22.63 -34.51 21.74
N VAL A 840 -23.81 -33.91 21.70
CA VAL A 840 -24.44 -33.47 20.44
C VAL A 840 -23.72 -32.30 19.88
N LYS A 841 -23.26 -32.39 18.62
CA LYS A 841 -22.43 -31.36 17.99
C LYS A 841 -23.18 -30.31 17.19
N ALA A 842 -24.25 -30.71 16.53
CA ALA A 842 -25.01 -29.75 15.72
C ALA A 842 -26.43 -30.21 15.53
N ILE A 843 -27.36 -29.27 15.53
CA ILE A 843 -28.77 -29.50 15.22
C ILE A 843 -29.12 -28.61 14.02
N LYS A 844 -29.61 -29.22 12.94
CA LYS A 844 -29.94 -28.55 11.69
C LYS A 844 -31.43 -28.57 11.41
N ARG A 845 -32.00 -27.44 10.99
CA ARG A 845 -33.35 -27.33 10.46
C ARG A 845 -33.35 -27.15 8.96
N GLY A 846 -33.84 -28.11 8.20
CA GLY A 846 -33.96 -27.96 6.74
C GLY A 846 -32.65 -27.76 6.01
N ARG A 847 -32.74 -27.46 4.71
CA ARG A 847 -31.55 -27.38 3.83
C ARG A 847 -30.65 -26.14 4.03
N ASN A 848 -31.11 -25.05 4.67
CA ASN A 848 -30.42 -23.76 4.67
C ASN A 848 -30.36 -22.97 5.98
N GLU A 849 -30.79 -23.50 7.11
CA GLU A 849 -30.71 -22.80 8.39
C GLU A 849 -29.84 -23.57 9.38
N TYR A 850 -28.83 -22.91 9.97
CA TYR A 850 -27.88 -23.49 10.91
C TYR A 850 -28.07 -22.92 12.31
N TYR A 851 -27.91 -23.78 13.30
CA TYR A 851 -28.00 -23.45 14.70
C TYR A 851 -26.70 -23.79 15.42
N GLN A 852 -26.63 -23.43 16.66
CA GLN A 852 -25.45 -23.59 17.50
C GLN A 852 -24.84 -25.01 17.44
N ILE A 853 -23.51 -25.08 17.31
CA ILE A 853 -22.79 -26.33 17.42
C ILE A 853 -22.29 -26.46 18.84
N ASP A 854 -22.56 -27.60 19.47
CA ASP A 854 -21.96 -27.96 20.73
C ASP A 854 -20.91 -29.05 20.54
N ILE A 855 -19.72 -28.77 21.05
CA ILE A 855 -18.57 -29.67 20.97
C ILE A 855 -17.98 -29.73 22.37
N SER A 856 -18.42 -30.67 23.19
CA SER A 856 -17.68 -30.99 24.39
C SER A 856 -16.64 -32.08 24.13
N LYS A 857 -15.58 -32.07 24.94
CA LYS A 857 -14.40 -32.94 24.86
C LYS A 857 -14.66 -34.42 24.74
#